data_53168e052ef8234300ccabc395937c60
#
_entry.id   53168e052ef8234300ccabc395937c60
#
_cell.length_a   1.000
_cell.length_b   1.000
_cell.length_c   1.000
_cell.angle_alpha   90.00
_cell.angle_beta   90.00
_cell.angle_gamma   90.00
#
_symmetry.space_group_name_H-M   'P 1'
#
loop_
_entity.id
_entity.type
_entity.pdbx_description
1 polymer ?
#
loop_
_entity_poly.entity_id
_entity_poly.type
_entity_poly.pdbx_seq_one_letter_code
_entity_poly.pdbx_strand_id
1 'polypeptide(L)'
;MKNFRKTAIATAAAHIALMASGAVLAQDKPGADSGNQDSVVVVVGQRAALESAQKIKQNADEIVDSVVADDIGKLPDKSVTEVLQRITGVTIDRTMNRASPQQGVGDGIAHFAAEGTGVSIRGLSYVRSELNGRDSFSANGGRSLSFEDVPPELMAGVDVYKNPSAEQIEGGIGGLVNLRTALPFDFKGRKGALSVEATRSELRGKTAPSFSGLISDRWDTGLGQFGALIDVARSRIDTRSDGMQISPYIPRTDAVSGDTSGKLRWVSPGGSWTSNNFEREREGLYGALQWKKDSLSSTLTFFRSKYKVRTTEAALFQSSNPRTLTLDPDATFDDQGALLTGTLRAPTEPGIGMGTVSRGTGRESATRDLSWNLAWRPSDQWQFRADLQHIRATSDGYDNTIGLGGYMSKATVDLRESPPLLSFDARDRAELTDPSRYYWGFAQEHRDQSVATQSAARLDAKYTFDNPVLNDLRFGVRFTERDAETRSTHDTEWSQISQPWAVGDSWQPLSSFAYLSDPRFAGGTNTHTFSNFFNGKVPMPPQVIVPNFGLTEGTPPSSLATLHSYTQMVCKNPCSLAPWTPAPFGDDKGLNEQNERTKAAYAQLRFGFDHLPYPVDGNVGLRVVRTNMRAQGYTLFTPPTSTLPGVPRIPAQSDKISVDNSYTNALPSLNLRMKVGNELQFRTAFSQGMTRPEFYQMQAYTTLSQNVRTRQDAATNTAILESIDYSGNARGNPLLKPTLSNNFDVTAEYYFGRTSSLTVALFNKRLKDIIIGKTSFHTLQDTAGQPHDFMVTAPVNGAKGRASGIEIGYQQYFDKLPGLLSGFGVSGNYTYIDSSMKLGGGASQGWCTPKDTALGNIARDLNGCDTDGRLLGGLPMTGMSKNAYNLALLYDRGPVSARLAYSWRSKYLQAANAYGTANGDGIDRNPDSPNFGQGYSVNYALPTWGGSYGQLDLGLHYKVTDNLSVAIEGQNLTDALYKQYMQQGIGMKERSAFYAGRRYTVQARYSF
;
A
#
# COMPACT_ATOMS: atom_id res chain seq x y z
N MET A 1 35.57 14.17 5.15
CA MET A 1 35.18 12.76 4.90
C MET A 1 34.25 12.54 3.70
N LYS A 2 33.95 13.56 2.86
CA LYS A 2 33.07 13.39 1.66
C LYS A 2 33.81 12.93 0.39
N ASN A 3 35.13 13.01 0.36
CA ASN A 3 35.93 12.69 -0.86
C ASN A 3 36.49 11.27 -0.92
N PHE A 4 36.41 10.49 0.18
CA PHE A 4 36.96 9.13 0.22
C PHE A 4 36.04 8.07 -0.40
N ARG A 5 34.69 8.34 -0.49
CA ARG A 5 33.74 7.39 -1.06
C ARG A 5 33.67 7.35 -2.59
N LYS A 6 34.10 8.42 -3.26
CA LYS A 6 34.06 8.47 -4.74
C LYS A 6 35.25 7.74 -5.38
N THR A 7 36.39 7.67 -4.70
CA THR A 7 37.59 7.02 -5.21
C THR A 7 37.54 5.49 -5.12
N ALA A 8 36.89 4.93 -4.09
CA ALA A 8 36.78 3.49 -3.90
C ALA A 8 35.89 2.79 -4.95
N ILE A 9 34.86 3.47 -5.45
CA ILE A 9 33.96 2.93 -6.48
C ILE A 9 34.63 2.99 -7.87
N ALA A 10 35.37 4.04 -8.15
CA ALA A 10 36.12 4.16 -9.41
C ALA A 10 37.29 3.15 -9.50
N THR A 11 37.92 2.82 -8.38
CA THR A 11 39.03 1.84 -8.33
C THR A 11 38.50 0.40 -8.48
N ALA A 12 37.35 0.08 -7.92
CA ALA A 12 36.70 -1.24 -8.09
C ALA A 12 36.23 -1.47 -9.53
N ALA A 13 35.69 -0.43 -10.20
CA ALA A 13 35.29 -0.53 -11.60
C ALA A 13 36.50 -0.68 -12.54
N ALA A 14 37.64 -0.02 -12.25
CA ALA A 14 38.86 -0.13 -13.05
C ALA A 14 39.56 -1.50 -12.90
N HIS A 15 39.51 -2.13 -11.74
CA HIS A 15 40.08 -3.48 -11.53
C HIS A 15 39.23 -4.58 -12.16
N ILE A 16 37.93 -4.41 -12.27
CA ILE A 16 37.02 -5.37 -12.96
C ILE A 16 37.24 -5.30 -14.48
N ALA A 17 37.51 -4.11 -15.02
CA ALA A 17 37.78 -3.96 -16.47
C ALA A 17 39.13 -4.52 -16.91
N LEU A 18 40.14 -4.60 -16.03
CA LEU A 18 41.49 -5.12 -16.35
C LEU A 18 41.59 -6.65 -16.29
N MET A 19 40.63 -7.35 -15.70
CA MET A 19 40.62 -8.82 -15.64
C MET A 19 39.87 -9.51 -16.81
N ALA A 20 39.28 -8.71 -17.71
CA ALA A 20 38.47 -9.21 -18.85
C ALA A 20 39.22 -9.50 -20.13
N SER A 21 40.55 -9.36 -20.17
CA SER A 21 41.33 -9.64 -21.34
C SER A 21 42.11 -10.96 -21.24
N GLY A 22 41.48 -12.06 -21.63
CA GLY A 22 42.16 -13.34 -21.79
C GLY A 22 41.28 -14.56 -21.87
N ALA A 23 41.23 -15.13 -23.09
CA ALA A 23 40.91 -16.51 -23.50
C ALA A 23 39.53 -16.76 -24.14
N VAL A 24 39.61 -16.94 -25.44
CA VAL A 24 38.63 -17.57 -26.34
C VAL A 24 38.89 -19.06 -26.38
N LEU A 25 37.80 -19.83 -26.62
CA LEU A 25 37.65 -21.19 -27.17
C LEU A 25 37.10 -22.26 -26.20
N ALA A 26 35.94 -22.78 -26.45
CA ALA A 26 35.62 -24.03 -27.15
C ALA A 26 34.13 -24.38 -26.97
N GLN A 27 33.47 -24.68 -28.08
CA GLN A 27 32.11 -25.25 -28.13
C GLN A 27 32.15 -26.75 -27.93
N ASP A 28 31.28 -27.29 -27.08
CA ASP A 28 30.88 -28.71 -27.12
C ASP A 28 29.37 -28.90 -26.98
N LYS A 29 28.85 -29.95 -27.64
CA LYS A 29 27.45 -30.28 -27.86
C LYS A 29 26.75 -30.80 -26.59
N PRO A 30 25.43 -30.62 -26.44
CA PRO A 30 24.72 -31.00 -25.22
C PRO A 30 24.30 -32.44 -25.18
N GLY A 31 24.60 -33.12 -24.09
CA GLY A 31 23.98 -34.36 -23.66
C GLY A 31 22.72 -34.06 -22.84
N ALA A 32 21.64 -34.76 -23.16
CA ALA A 32 20.37 -34.64 -22.42
C ALA A 32 20.50 -35.28 -21.04
N ASP A 33 20.25 -34.51 -20.00
CA ASP A 33 20.07 -35.01 -18.63
C ASP A 33 18.70 -34.57 -18.10
N SER A 34 17.83 -35.55 -17.92
CA SER A 34 16.47 -35.37 -17.39
C SER A 34 16.48 -35.47 -15.88
N GLY A 35 16.24 -34.38 -15.17
CA GLY A 35 15.95 -34.44 -13.75
C GLY A 35 16.42 -33.30 -12.88
N ASN A 36 15.96 -32.09 -13.13
CA ASN A 36 15.94 -31.09 -12.08
C ASN A 36 14.85 -30.03 -12.36
N GLN A 37 13.73 -30.09 -11.66
CA GLN A 37 12.62 -29.15 -11.81
C GLN A 37 12.87 -27.76 -11.13
N ASP A 38 14.00 -27.56 -10.48
CA ASP A 38 14.34 -26.36 -9.72
C ASP A 38 15.38 -25.44 -10.42
N SER A 39 15.83 -25.74 -11.64
CA SER A 39 16.75 -24.85 -12.34
C SER A 39 15.99 -23.70 -13.00
N VAL A 40 16.25 -22.47 -12.57
CA VAL A 40 15.87 -21.27 -13.31
C VAL A 40 16.57 -21.29 -14.65
N VAL A 41 15.84 -21.53 -15.72
CA VAL A 41 16.40 -21.39 -17.06
C VAL A 41 16.56 -19.91 -17.34
N VAL A 42 17.78 -19.42 -17.30
CA VAL A 42 18.10 -18.06 -17.75
C VAL A 42 17.92 -18.01 -19.24
N VAL A 43 16.92 -17.27 -19.68
CA VAL A 43 16.57 -17.09 -21.09
C VAL A 43 16.97 -15.69 -21.55
N VAL A 44 17.20 -15.51 -22.84
CA VAL A 44 17.51 -14.21 -23.44
C VAL A 44 16.47 -13.93 -24.52
N GLY A 45 15.77 -12.80 -24.37
CA GLY A 45 14.73 -12.33 -25.26
C GLY A 45 13.30 -12.61 -24.78
N GLN A 46 12.41 -11.71 -25.15
CA GLN A 46 11.00 -11.67 -24.70
C GLN A 46 10.25 -12.98 -25.04
N ARG A 47 10.49 -13.53 -26.24
CA ARG A 47 9.85 -14.76 -26.69
C ARG A 47 10.27 -15.98 -25.86
N ALA A 48 11.56 -16.11 -25.56
CA ALA A 48 12.09 -17.18 -24.73
C ALA A 48 11.60 -17.09 -23.28
N ALA A 49 11.46 -15.88 -22.74
CA ALA A 49 10.88 -15.64 -21.43
C ALA A 49 9.41 -16.11 -21.36
N LEU A 50 8.59 -15.81 -22.39
CA LEU A 50 7.21 -16.27 -22.48
C LEU A 50 7.10 -17.80 -22.63
N GLU A 51 7.99 -18.42 -23.41
CA GLU A 51 8.05 -19.89 -23.53
C GLU A 51 8.40 -20.55 -22.19
N SER A 52 9.37 -19.98 -21.46
CA SER A 52 9.74 -20.45 -20.13
C SER A 52 8.58 -20.33 -19.13
N ALA A 53 7.92 -19.17 -19.08
CA ALA A 53 6.77 -18.93 -18.22
C ALA A 53 5.61 -19.91 -18.54
N GLN A 54 5.33 -20.17 -19.82
CA GLN A 54 4.34 -21.15 -20.26
C GLN A 54 4.69 -22.56 -19.78
N LYS A 55 5.97 -22.99 -19.90
CA LYS A 55 6.43 -24.31 -19.44
C LYS A 55 6.31 -24.46 -17.94
N ILE A 56 6.65 -23.42 -17.16
CA ILE A 56 6.44 -23.42 -15.70
C ILE A 56 4.97 -23.67 -15.38
N LYS A 57 4.06 -22.90 -15.99
CA LYS A 57 2.62 -23.06 -15.78
C LYS A 57 2.11 -24.45 -16.19
N GLN A 58 2.48 -24.93 -17.36
CA GLN A 58 2.03 -26.21 -17.92
C GLN A 58 2.45 -27.40 -17.04
N ASN A 59 3.66 -27.37 -16.47
CA ASN A 59 4.24 -28.49 -15.74
C ASN A 59 4.00 -28.44 -14.23
N ALA A 60 3.61 -27.29 -13.67
CA ALA A 60 3.35 -27.15 -12.24
C ALA A 60 2.22 -28.08 -11.77
N ASP A 61 2.30 -28.52 -10.52
CA ASP A 61 1.22 -29.26 -9.86
C ASP A 61 0.08 -28.31 -9.43
N GLU A 62 0.41 -27.08 -9.06
CA GLU A 62 -0.52 -26.05 -8.63
C GLU A 62 -0.92 -25.10 -9.77
N ILE A 63 -1.93 -24.28 -9.53
CA ILE A 63 -2.31 -23.20 -10.45
C ILE A 63 -1.35 -22.02 -10.22
N VAL A 64 -0.42 -21.85 -11.14
CA VAL A 64 0.63 -20.83 -11.10
C VAL A 64 0.68 -20.02 -12.40
N ASP A 65 0.98 -18.74 -12.29
CA ASP A 65 1.39 -17.89 -13.42
C ASP A 65 2.76 -17.28 -13.09
N SER A 66 3.62 -17.18 -14.10
CA SER A 66 5.00 -16.71 -13.94
C SER A 66 5.34 -15.59 -14.90
N VAL A 67 6.21 -14.69 -14.46
CA VAL A 67 6.98 -13.79 -15.32
C VAL A 67 8.45 -14.15 -15.15
N VAL A 68 9.10 -14.47 -16.24
CA VAL A 68 10.54 -14.76 -16.27
C VAL A 68 11.26 -13.55 -16.83
N ALA A 69 12.45 -13.27 -16.30
CA ALA A 69 13.31 -12.21 -16.83
C ALA A 69 13.61 -12.46 -18.32
N ASP A 70 13.47 -11.43 -19.13
CA ASP A 70 13.75 -11.47 -20.57
C ASP A 70 15.22 -11.20 -20.89
N ASP A 71 16.01 -10.86 -19.88
CA ASP A 71 17.47 -10.76 -19.91
C ASP A 71 18.06 -11.16 -18.55
N ILE A 72 19.36 -11.42 -18.51
CA ILE A 72 20.07 -11.93 -17.33
C ILE A 72 19.93 -10.96 -16.15
N GLY A 73 19.30 -11.42 -15.06
CA GLY A 73 19.18 -10.66 -13.82
C GLY A 73 18.38 -9.38 -13.94
N LYS A 74 17.33 -9.34 -14.79
CA LYS A 74 16.45 -8.17 -14.89
C LYS A 74 15.04 -8.54 -15.33
N LEU A 75 14.06 -8.20 -14.51
CA LEU A 75 12.65 -8.21 -14.87
C LEU A 75 12.30 -7.09 -15.87
N PRO A 76 11.25 -7.28 -16.66
CA PRO A 76 10.93 -6.40 -17.78
C PRO A 76 10.32 -5.02 -17.41
N ASP A 77 10.08 -4.72 -16.15
CA ASP A 77 9.48 -3.46 -15.68
C ASP A 77 10.31 -2.81 -14.55
N LYS A 78 10.02 -1.55 -14.23
CA LYS A 78 10.80 -0.72 -13.29
C LYS A 78 10.53 -1.01 -11.81
N SER A 79 9.51 -1.78 -11.50
CA SER A 79 9.20 -2.24 -10.15
C SER A 79 8.59 -3.63 -10.19
N VAL A 80 8.77 -4.39 -9.12
CA VAL A 80 8.16 -5.71 -8.98
C VAL A 80 6.63 -5.63 -9.03
N THR A 81 6.03 -4.55 -8.52
CA THR A 81 4.58 -4.33 -8.60
C THR A 81 4.08 -4.20 -10.05
N GLU A 82 4.81 -3.47 -10.90
CA GLU A 82 4.46 -3.34 -12.33
C GLU A 82 4.64 -4.66 -13.09
N VAL A 83 5.67 -5.45 -12.75
CA VAL A 83 5.85 -6.82 -13.28
C VAL A 83 4.64 -7.69 -12.93
N LEU A 84 4.19 -7.66 -11.68
CA LEU A 84 3.05 -8.44 -11.21
C LEU A 84 1.75 -8.08 -11.91
N GLN A 85 1.58 -6.85 -12.37
CA GLN A 85 0.39 -6.40 -13.12
C GLN A 85 0.21 -7.17 -14.44
N ARG A 86 1.27 -7.75 -15.02
CA ARG A 86 1.19 -8.56 -16.24
C ARG A 86 0.47 -9.90 -16.03
N ILE A 87 0.41 -10.38 -14.80
CA ILE A 87 -0.14 -11.67 -14.43
C ILE A 87 -1.67 -11.62 -14.40
N THR A 88 -2.32 -12.62 -14.95
CA THR A 88 -3.78 -12.76 -14.95
C THR A 88 -4.32 -12.73 -13.52
N GLY A 89 -5.38 -11.94 -13.27
CA GLY A 89 -6.00 -11.83 -11.94
C GLY A 89 -5.25 -10.94 -10.95
N VAL A 90 -4.13 -10.32 -11.36
CA VAL A 90 -3.39 -9.38 -10.52
C VAL A 90 -3.75 -7.94 -10.87
N THR A 91 -4.01 -7.15 -9.84
CA THR A 91 -4.20 -5.69 -9.93
C THR A 91 -3.30 -4.98 -8.93
N ILE A 92 -2.85 -3.78 -9.29
CA ILE A 92 -2.02 -2.95 -8.42
C ILE A 92 -2.81 -1.76 -7.89
N ASP A 93 -2.51 -1.37 -6.66
CA ASP A 93 -2.95 -0.11 -6.07
C ASP A 93 -1.88 0.95 -6.29
N ARG A 94 -2.31 2.18 -6.61
CA ARG A 94 -1.45 3.35 -6.79
C ARG A 94 -1.75 4.44 -5.76
N THR A 95 -2.73 4.25 -4.90
CA THR A 95 -2.97 5.16 -3.80
C THR A 95 -1.96 4.92 -2.69
N MET A 96 -1.31 5.99 -2.27
CA MET A 96 -0.45 5.94 -1.09
C MET A 96 -1.31 6.23 0.13
N ASN A 97 -1.56 5.21 0.92
CA ASN A 97 -2.01 5.41 2.29
C ASN A 97 -0.76 5.74 3.12
N ARG A 98 -0.58 7.01 3.44
CA ARG A 98 0.55 7.47 4.26
C ARG A 98 0.34 7.27 5.75
N ALA A 99 -0.88 6.98 6.18
CA ALA A 99 -1.03 6.48 7.52
C ALA A 99 -0.06 5.32 7.64
N SER A 100 0.98 5.49 8.45
CA SER A 100 1.65 4.33 9.00
C SER A 100 0.55 3.39 9.45
N PRO A 101 0.55 2.12 9.05
CA PRO A 101 -0.40 1.16 9.59
C PRO A 101 -0.46 1.20 11.12
N GLN A 102 0.53 1.79 11.74
CA GLN A 102 0.69 1.97 13.17
C GLN A 102 -0.06 3.17 13.75
N GLN A 103 -0.41 4.18 12.93
CA GLN A 103 -1.05 5.39 13.44
C GLN A 103 -2.57 5.31 13.59
N GLY A 104 -3.23 4.41 12.89
CA GLY A 104 -4.70 4.27 12.94
C GLY A 104 -5.50 5.49 12.47
N VAL A 105 -4.83 6.58 12.11
CA VAL A 105 -5.44 7.81 11.59
C VAL A 105 -5.14 7.90 10.10
N GLY A 106 -6.18 7.83 9.28
CA GLY A 106 -6.06 8.08 7.85
C GLY A 106 -5.62 9.52 7.61
N ASP A 107 -4.65 9.70 6.72
CA ASP A 107 -4.33 11.02 6.19
C ASP A 107 -5.59 11.61 5.53
N GLY A 108 -5.99 12.81 5.94
CA GLY A 108 -7.13 13.52 5.35
C GLY A 108 -6.94 13.84 3.87
N ILE A 109 -5.73 13.69 3.34
CA ILE A 109 -5.35 13.95 1.96
C ILE A 109 -4.90 12.64 1.30
N ALA A 110 -5.59 12.21 0.25
CA ALA A 110 -5.15 11.09 -0.57
C ALA A 110 -3.90 11.48 -1.37
N HIS A 111 -3.03 10.52 -1.60
CA HIS A 111 -1.85 10.66 -2.44
C HIS A 111 -1.83 9.57 -3.51
N PHE A 112 -1.22 9.87 -4.64
CA PHE A 112 -1.10 8.95 -5.76
C PHE A 112 0.38 8.75 -6.10
N ALA A 113 0.79 7.49 -6.29
CA ALA A 113 2.13 7.14 -6.72
C ALA A 113 2.14 6.80 -8.21
N ALA A 114 3.11 7.31 -8.93
CA ALA A 114 3.35 6.94 -10.33
C ALA A 114 3.66 5.44 -10.50
N GLU A 115 4.29 4.82 -9.50
CA GLU A 115 4.49 3.37 -9.38
C GLU A 115 3.44 2.75 -8.46
N GLY A 116 3.12 1.47 -8.67
CA GLY A 116 2.22 0.73 -7.77
C GLY A 116 2.80 0.57 -6.36
N THR A 117 1.95 0.66 -5.35
CA THR A 117 2.31 0.55 -3.93
C THR A 117 1.79 -0.71 -3.27
N GLY A 118 0.77 -1.35 -3.84
CA GLY A 118 0.14 -2.56 -3.32
C GLY A 118 -0.26 -3.51 -4.42
N VAL A 119 -0.37 -4.80 -4.09
CA VAL A 119 -0.75 -5.87 -5.00
C VAL A 119 -1.96 -6.62 -4.47
N SER A 120 -2.93 -6.87 -5.34
CA SER A 120 -4.07 -7.72 -5.06
C SER A 120 -4.14 -8.85 -6.10
N ILE A 121 -4.37 -10.08 -5.62
CA ILE A 121 -4.57 -11.26 -6.46
C ILE A 121 -6.03 -11.65 -6.36
N ARG A 122 -6.75 -11.72 -7.51
CA ARG A 122 -8.20 -11.93 -7.56
C ARG A 122 -8.97 -10.95 -6.66
N GLY A 123 -8.46 -9.72 -6.59
CA GLY A 123 -8.99 -8.63 -5.79
C GLY A 123 -8.69 -8.70 -4.29
N LEU A 124 -8.04 -9.76 -3.79
CA LEU A 124 -7.67 -9.90 -2.39
C LEU A 124 -6.25 -9.36 -2.15
N SER A 125 -6.13 -8.45 -1.18
CA SER A 125 -4.84 -7.91 -0.72
C SER A 125 -4.09 -8.83 0.25
N TYR A 126 -4.70 -9.95 0.69
CA TYR A 126 -4.08 -10.97 1.54
C TYR A 126 -3.04 -11.80 0.77
N VAL A 127 -1.98 -11.14 0.33
CA VAL A 127 -0.91 -11.70 -0.48
C VAL A 127 0.28 -11.99 0.40
N ARG A 128 0.85 -13.18 0.24
CA ARG A 128 2.10 -13.55 0.88
C ARG A 128 3.25 -13.37 -0.09
N SER A 129 4.41 -12.93 0.41
CA SER A 129 5.66 -12.85 -0.35
C SER A 129 6.66 -13.91 0.10
N GLU A 130 7.37 -14.47 -0.85
CA GLU A 130 8.51 -15.35 -0.66
C GLU A 130 9.71 -14.88 -1.49
N LEU A 131 10.91 -15.20 -1.00
CA LEU A 131 12.16 -15.08 -1.73
C LEU A 131 12.78 -16.47 -1.87
N ASN A 132 12.83 -17.02 -3.09
CA ASN A 132 13.30 -18.36 -3.37
C ASN A 132 12.59 -19.44 -2.51
N GLY A 133 11.26 -19.34 -2.37
CA GLY A 133 10.43 -20.29 -1.63
C GLY A 133 10.50 -20.15 -0.10
N ARG A 134 11.07 -19.06 0.44
CA ARG A 134 11.16 -18.76 1.87
C ARG A 134 10.43 -17.49 2.21
N ASP A 135 9.89 -17.41 3.43
CA ASP A 135 9.31 -16.15 3.94
C ASP A 135 10.28 -14.99 3.78
N SER A 136 9.77 -13.84 3.35
CA SER A 136 10.48 -12.57 3.43
C SER A 136 9.52 -11.45 3.77
N PHE A 137 9.99 -10.43 4.50
CA PHE A 137 9.15 -9.35 4.98
C PHE A 137 9.91 -8.01 5.11
N SER A 138 9.16 -6.92 5.10
CA SER A 138 9.61 -5.57 5.47
C SER A 138 9.16 -5.23 6.89
N ALA A 139 9.93 -4.41 7.63
CA ALA A 139 9.58 -3.99 9.00
C ALA A 139 8.58 -2.83 8.99
N ASN A 140 7.44 -3.01 8.34
CA ASN A 140 6.38 -2.00 8.20
C ASN A 140 5.11 -2.35 9.00
N GLY A 141 5.23 -3.21 10.01
CA GLY A 141 4.09 -3.73 10.78
C GLY A 141 3.25 -4.78 10.05
N GLY A 142 3.56 -5.06 8.78
CA GLY A 142 2.95 -6.12 7.97
C GLY A 142 3.68 -7.46 8.07
N ARG A 143 3.22 -8.44 7.28
CA ARG A 143 3.77 -9.80 7.23
C ARG A 143 4.56 -10.09 5.97
N SER A 144 4.35 -9.33 4.92
CA SER A 144 4.94 -9.54 3.60
C SER A 144 6.07 -8.56 3.33
N LEU A 145 6.93 -8.91 2.39
CA LEU A 145 7.89 -7.99 1.80
C LEU A 145 7.13 -6.94 0.96
N SER A 146 7.41 -5.67 1.20
CA SER A 146 6.91 -4.60 0.35
C SER A 146 7.56 -4.72 -1.03
N PHE A 147 6.77 -5.03 -2.05
CA PHE A 147 7.32 -5.22 -3.41
C PHE A 147 7.93 -3.94 -3.98
N GLU A 148 7.52 -2.77 -3.47
CA GLU A 148 8.14 -1.49 -3.82
C GLU A 148 9.56 -1.32 -3.27
N ASP A 149 9.91 -2.05 -2.20
CA ASP A 149 11.24 -1.99 -1.56
C ASP A 149 12.29 -2.81 -2.35
N VAL A 150 11.85 -3.73 -3.23
CA VAL A 150 12.72 -4.70 -3.91
C VAL A 150 13.17 -4.16 -5.27
N PRO A 151 14.48 -4.09 -5.53
CA PRO A 151 14.99 -3.80 -6.87
C PRO A 151 14.64 -4.95 -7.83
N PRO A 152 13.91 -4.69 -8.92
CA PRO A 152 13.55 -5.71 -9.90
C PRO A 152 14.77 -6.26 -10.65
N GLU A 153 15.85 -5.51 -10.64
CA GLU A 153 17.14 -5.86 -11.26
C GLU A 153 17.81 -7.09 -10.62
N LEU A 154 17.46 -7.42 -9.35
CA LEU A 154 17.98 -8.61 -8.67
C LEU A 154 17.16 -9.88 -8.96
N MET A 155 16.03 -9.77 -9.67
CA MET A 155 15.06 -10.84 -9.82
C MET A 155 15.21 -11.53 -11.20
N ALA A 156 15.32 -12.85 -11.18
CA ALA A 156 15.30 -13.71 -12.38
C ALA A 156 13.87 -14.10 -12.79
N GLY A 157 12.90 -13.98 -11.89
CA GLY A 157 11.50 -14.27 -12.17
C GLY A 157 10.60 -14.05 -10.97
N VAL A 158 9.31 -14.09 -11.25
CA VAL A 158 8.25 -13.98 -10.24
C VAL A 158 7.18 -15.02 -10.54
N ASP A 159 6.83 -15.84 -9.55
CA ASP A 159 5.76 -16.83 -9.66
C ASP A 159 4.60 -16.46 -8.74
N VAL A 160 3.38 -16.56 -9.24
CA VAL A 160 2.15 -16.27 -8.48
C VAL A 160 1.32 -17.55 -8.40
N TYR A 161 1.29 -18.14 -7.22
CA TYR A 161 0.47 -19.31 -6.90
C TYR A 161 -0.89 -18.84 -6.39
N LYS A 162 -1.96 -19.32 -7.05
CA LYS A 162 -3.33 -18.88 -6.79
C LYS A 162 -4.13 -19.82 -5.88
N ASN A 163 -3.67 -21.06 -5.76
CA ASN A 163 -4.26 -22.08 -4.89
C ASN A 163 -3.12 -22.88 -4.23
N PRO A 164 -2.91 -22.75 -2.92
CA PRO A 164 -1.78 -23.36 -2.21
C PRO A 164 -1.94 -24.87 -2.06
N SER A 165 -0.80 -25.59 -2.08
CA SER A 165 -0.68 -26.99 -1.67
C SER A 165 -0.16 -27.11 -0.22
N ALA A 166 -0.19 -28.31 0.36
CA ALA A 166 0.24 -28.54 1.73
C ALA A 166 1.75 -28.30 1.94
N GLU A 167 2.58 -28.50 0.92
CA GLU A 167 4.03 -28.26 0.93
C GLU A 167 4.35 -26.77 1.05
N GLN A 168 3.51 -25.91 0.47
CA GLN A 168 3.71 -24.45 0.49
C GLN A 168 3.45 -23.89 1.90
N ILE A 169 4.19 -22.84 2.24
CA ILE A 169 4.02 -22.17 3.53
C ILE A 169 2.68 -21.40 3.50
N GLU A 170 1.93 -21.48 4.60
CA GLU A 170 0.62 -20.83 4.76
C GLU A 170 0.73 -19.29 4.87
N GLY A 171 -0.33 -18.54 4.54
CA GLY A 171 -0.41 -17.09 4.78
C GLY A 171 -0.99 -16.24 3.66
N GLY A 172 -1.16 -16.76 2.47
CA GLY A 172 -1.69 -16.02 1.32
C GLY A 172 -3.03 -16.56 0.81
N ILE A 173 -4.17 -16.14 1.38
CA ILE A 173 -5.49 -16.55 0.86
C ILE A 173 -5.84 -15.88 -0.48
N GLY A 174 -5.28 -14.72 -0.79
CA GLY A 174 -5.33 -14.11 -2.12
C GLY A 174 -4.46 -14.91 -3.10
N GLY A 175 -3.23 -15.13 -2.72
CA GLY A 175 -2.20 -15.87 -3.44
C GLY A 175 -0.84 -15.70 -2.79
N LEU A 176 0.12 -16.48 -3.30
CA LEU A 176 1.52 -16.44 -2.91
C LEU A 176 2.35 -15.88 -4.07
N VAL A 177 3.18 -14.89 -3.80
CA VAL A 177 4.15 -14.33 -4.75
C VAL A 177 5.55 -14.77 -4.35
N ASN A 178 6.17 -15.60 -5.17
CA ASN A 178 7.56 -16.04 -4.97
C ASN A 178 8.50 -15.28 -5.92
N LEU A 179 9.37 -14.46 -5.33
CA LEU A 179 10.44 -13.76 -6.04
C LEU A 179 11.63 -14.71 -6.19
N ARG A 180 12.07 -14.93 -7.42
CA ARG A 180 13.22 -15.78 -7.71
C ARG A 180 14.43 -14.96 -8.10
N THR A 181 15.56 -15.24 -7.48
CA THR A 181 16.88 -14.70 -7.87
C THR A 181 17.63 -15.71 -8.71
N ALA A 182 18.62 -15.26 -9.46
CA ALA A 182 19.52 -16.17 -10.19
C ALA A 182 20.47 -16.90 -9.23
N LEU A 183 20.84 -18.12 -9.58
CA LEU A 183 21.83 -18.93 -8.86
C LEU A 183 23.03 -19.26 -9.79
N PRO A 184 24.23 -19.48 -9.22
CA PRO A 184 25.41 -19.78 -10.03
C PRO A 184 25.25 -20.92 -11.01
N PHE A 185 24.57 -22.00 -10.62
CA PHE A 185 24.39 -23.19 -11.46
C PHE A 185 23.30 -23.04 -12.54
N ASP A 186 22.57 -21.94 -12.55
CA ASP A 186 21.65 -21.60 -13.64
C ASP A 186 22.43 -21.22 -14.93
N PHE A 187 23.71 -20.88 -14.78
CA PHE A 187 24.61 -20.53 -15.88
C PHE A 187 25.58 -21.67 -16.21
N LYS A 188 25.90 -21.85 -17.50
CA LYS A 188 26.82 -22.91 -17.97
C LYS A 188 28.30 -22.60 -17.71
N GLY A 189 28.65 -21.40 -17.29
CA GLY A 189 30.01 -20.96 -17.03
C GLY A 189 30.01 -19.51 -16.55
N ARG A 190 31.13 -18.81 -16.75
CA ARG A 190 31.21 -17.38 -16.41
C ARG A 190 30.18 -16.60 -17.20
N LYS A 191 29.44 -15.76 -16.51
CA LYS A 191 28.47 -14.81 -17.06
C LYS A 191 28.55 -13.49 -16.30
N GLY A 192 28.38 -12.39 -17.04
CA GLY A 192 28.28 -11.06 -16.44
C GLY A 192 27.32 -10.19 -17.22
N ALA A 193 26.74 -9.21 -16.54
CA ALA A 193 25.90 -8.19 -17.13
C ALA A 193 26.07 -6.87 -16.39
N LEU A 194 26.12 -5.76 -17.12
CA LEU A 194 26.13 -4.40 -16.59
C LEU A 194 25.03 -3.62 -17.29
N SER A 195 24.24 -2.86 -16.52
CA SER A 195 23.18 -2.02 -17.05
C SER A 195 23.28 -0.60 -16.47
N VAL A 196 23.11 0.38 -17.34
CA VAL A 196 23.02 1.80 -16.97
C VAL A 196 21.75 2.34 -17.62
N GLU A 197 20.97 3.10 -16.85
CA GLU A 197 19.76 3.71 -17.34
C GLU A 197 19.54 5.10 -16.78
N ALA A 198 18.74 5.91 -17.49
CA ALA A 198 18.33 7.23 -17.08
C ALA A 198 16.81 7.37 -17.30
N THR A 199 16.08 7.67 -16.22
CA THR A 199 14.62 7.85 -16.24
C THR A 199 14.27 9.32 -16.04
N ARG A 200 13.52 9.91 -16.97
CA ARG A 200 12.99 11.27 -16.90
C ARG A 200 11.50 11.26 -16.62
N SER A 201 11.09 11.95 -15.57
CA SER A 201 9.68 12.24 -15.27
C SER A 201 9.29 13.58 -15.88
N GLU A 202 8.24 13.60 -16.70
CA GLU A 202 7.75 14.80 -17.39
C GLU A 202 7.31 15.88 -16.41
N LEU A 203 6.40 15.56 -15.50
CA LEU A 203 5.82 16.52 -14.56
C LEU A 203 6.85 17.04 -13.55
N ARG A 204 7.78 16.18 -13.10
CA ARG A 204 8.86 16.57 -12.17
C ARG A 204 9.98 17.34 -12.87
N GLY A 205 10.18 17.11 -14.18
CA GLY A 205 11.24 17.72 -14.97
C GLY A 205 12.65 17.26 -14.64
N LYS A 206 12.82 16.21 -13.80
CA LYS A 206 14.13 15.66 -13.39
C LYS A 206 14.44 14.35 -14.09
N THR A 207 15.73 14.07 -14.26
CA THR A 207 16.27 12.81 -14.77
C THR A 207 17.06 12.13 -13.67
N ALA A 208 16.76 10.87 -13.39
CA ALA A 208 17.41 10.07 -12.36
C ALA A 208 18.15 8.88 -12.97
N PRO A 209 19.42 8.63 -12.62
CA PRO A 209 20.19 7.50 -13.09
C PRO A 209 19.94 6.26 -12.24
N SER A 210 20.05 5.07 -12.88
CA SER A 210 20.07 3.77 -12.22
C SER A 210 21.16 2.90 -12.83
N PHE A 211 21.67 1.95 -12.07
CA PHE A 211 22.64 0.98 -12.55
C PHE A 211 22.45 -0.38 -11.87
N SER A 212 22.80 -1.45 -12.59
CA SER A 212 22.87 -2.79 -12.02
C SER A 212 24.02 -3.58 -12.61
N GLY A 213 24.49 -4.59 -11.89
CA GLY A 213 25.58 -5.44 -12.35
C GLY A 213 25.59 -6.79 -11.68
N LEU A 214 25.63 -7.85 -12.51
CA LEU A 214 25.70 -9.24 -12.09
C LEU A 214 26.98 -9.87 -12.63
N ILE A 215 27.64 -10.68 -11.81
CA ILE A 215 28.70 -11.60 -12.23
C ILE A 215 28.48 -12.95 -11.57
N SER A 216 28.62 -14.01 -12.34
CA SER A 216 28.50 -15.39 -11.91
C SER A 216 29.60 -16.23 -12.55
N ASP A 217 30.16 -17.15 -11.78
CA ASP A 217 31.09 -18.15 -12.30
C ASP A 217 30.89 -19.50 -11.60
N ARG A 218 31.25 -20.57 -12.27
CA ARG A 218 31.28 -21.91 -11.71
C ARG A 218 32.49 -22.68 -12.16
N TRP A 219 33.03 -23.52 -11.32
CA TRP A 219 34.24 -24.29 -11.56
C TRP A 219 34.21 -25.65 -10.88
N ASP A 220 34.91 -26.64 -11.47
CA ASP A 220 35.01 -28.01 -10.99
C ASP A 220 36.31 -28.18 -10.21
N THR A 221 36.23 -28.90 -9.10
CA THR A 221 37.38 -29.24 -8.25
C THR A 221 37.29 -30.69 -7.81
N GLY A 222 38.37 -31.26 -7.23
CA GLY A 222 38.34 -32.57 -6.62
C GLY A 222 37.36 -32.71 -5.44
N LEU A 223 36.92 -31.61 -4.86
CA LEU A 223 35.90 -31.54 -3.79
C LEU A 223 34.47 -31.40 -4.34
N GLY A 224 34.28 -31.34 -5.65
CA GLY A 224 32.99 -31.14 -6.31
C GLY A 224 32.94 -29.85 -7.12
N GLN A 225 31.78 -29.55 -7.64
CA GLN A 225 31.49 -28.33 -8.39
C GLN A 225 31.13 -27.18 -7.43
N PHE A 226 31.72 -26.02 -7.64
CA PHE A 226 31.43 -24.78 -6.92
C PHE A 226 30.88 -23.74 -7.87
N GLY A 227 30.08 -22.84 -7.37
CA GLY A 227 29.60 -21.66 -8.07
C GLY A 227 29.45 -20.48 -7.13
N ALA A 228 29.74 -19.29 -7.65
CA ALA A 228 29.56 -18.03 -6.92
C ALA A 228 28.87 -17.00 -7.83
N LEU A 229 27.99 -16.19 -7.24
CA LEU A 229 27.28 -15.13 -7.92
C LEU A 229 27.19 -13.92 -7.00
N ILE A 230 27.39 -12.73 -7.57
CA ILE A 230 27.10 -11.43 -6.93
C ILE A 230 26.28 -10.60 -7.91
N ASP A 231 25.21 -10.01 -7.40
CA ASP A 231 24.35 -9.08 -8.12
C ASP A 231 24.12 -7.81 -7.27
N VAL A 232 24.29 -6.66 -7.89
CA VAL A 232 24.13 -5.35 -7.24
C VAL A 232 23.24 -4.45 -8.08
N ALA A 233 22.37 -3.69 -7.42
CA ALA A 233 21.50 -2.73 -8.08
C ALA A 233 21.39 -1.45 -7.26
N ARG A 234 21.31 -0.32 -7.96
CA ARG A 234 20.91 0.95 -7.40
C ARG A 234 20.03 1.66 -8.39
N SER A 235 18.78 1.92 -8.00
CA SER A 235 17.84 2.67 -8.83
C SER A 235 17.34 3.91 -8.11
N ARG A 236 17.17 4.99 -8.86
CA ARG A 236 16.61 6.24 -8.38
C ARG A 236 15.51 6.70 -9.32
N ILE A 237 14.40 7.18 -8.76
CA ILE A 237 13.29 7.76 -9.49
C ILE A 237 12.83 9.03 -8.77
N ASP A 238 12.76 10.12 -9.50
CA ASP A 238 12.22 11.40 -9.06
C ASP A 238 10.89 11.62 -9.79
N THR A 239 9.76 11.63 -9.06
CA THR A 239 8.42 11.86 -9.62
C THR A 239 7.72 13.00 -8.91
N ARG A 240 6.65 13.50 -9.51
CA ARG A 240 5.71 14.45 -8.90
C ARG A 240 4.29 13.94 -9.13
N SER A 241 3.44 14.15 -8.14
CA SER A 241 2.01 13.92 -8.25
C SER A 241 1.27 15.18 -7.83
N ASP A 242 0.44 15.70 -8.71
CA ASP A 242 -0.51 16.75 -8.38
C ASP A 242 -1.84 16.12 -8.00
N GLY A 243 -2.50 16.67 -7.02
CA GLY A 243 -3.74 16.15 -6.49
C GLY A 243 -4.71 17.25 -6.13
N MET A 244 -5.99 16.96 -6.25
CA MET A 244 -7.05 17.79 -5.73
C MET A 244 -8.14 16.96 -5.09
N GLN A 245 -8.80 17.52 -4.08
CA GLN A 245 -9.87 16.87 -3.35
C GLN A 245 -10.97 17.85 -3.01
N ILE A 246 -12.23 17.37 -3.03
CA ILE A 246 -13.40 18.13 -2.62
C ILE A 246 -13.96 17.53 -1.32
N SER A 247 -14.34 18.37 -0.38
CA SER A 247 -14.97 17.98 0.88
C SER A 247 -16.35 17.34 0.64
N PRO A 248 -16.83 16.46 1.54
CA PRO A 248 -18.17 15.91 1.46
C PRO A 248 -19.25 16.97 1.36
N TYR A 249 -20.34 16.66 0.68
CA TYR A 249 -21.48 17.53 0.59
C TYR A 249 -22.36 17.40 1.84
N ILE A 250 -22.74 18.54 2.43
CA ILE A 250 -23.57 18.63 3.63
C ILE A 250 -24.98 19.12 3.25
N PRO A 251 -26.07 18.51 3.72
CA PRO A 251 -27.44 18.90 3.40
C PRO A 251 -27.86 20.16 4.15
N ARG A 252 -28.37 21.19 3.44
CA ARG A 252 -28.82 22.46 4.02
C ARG A 252 -30.05 23.01 3.32
N THR A 253 -30.91 23.71 4.06
CA THR A 253 -32.11 24.40 3.51
C THR A 253 -31.96 25.91 3.46
N ASP A 254 -30.86 26.44 4.01
CA ASP A 254 -30.54 27.87 4.17
C ASP A 254 -29.21 28.26 3.50
N ALA A 255 -28.71 27.45 2.55
CA ALA A 255 -27.36 27.62 2.01
C ALA A 255 -27.23 28.81 1.04
N VAL A 256 -28.32 29.18 0.31
CA VAL A 256 -28.26 30.24 -0.69
C VAL A 256 -28.75 31.55 -0.08
N SER A 257 -27.96 32.60 -0.20
CA SER A 257 -28.29 33.93 0.34
C SER A 257 -29.59 34.48 -0.27
N GLY A 258 -30.56 34.81 0.61
CA GLY A 258 -31.87 35.32 0.20
C GLY A 258 -32.88 34.28 -0.28
N ASP A 259 -32.53 32.99 -0.34
CA ASP A 259 -33.48 31.92 -0.67
C ASP A 259 -34.31 31.53 0.58
N THR A 260 -35.58 31.79 0.54
CA THR A 260 -36.56 31.48 1.59
C THR A 260 -37.42 30.25 1.26
N SER A 261 -37.12 29.54 0.17
CA SER A 261 -37.91 28.40 -0.32
C SER A 261 -37.83 27.16 0.60
N GLY A 262 -36.82 27.08 1.47
CA GLY A 262 -36.54 25.90 2.31
C GLY A 262 -36.13 24.67 1.51
N LYS A 263 -35.75 24.82 0.24
CA LYS A 263 -35.34 23.73 -0.63
C LYS A 263 -34.02 23.14 -0.15
N LEU A 264 -33.98 21.80 -0.03
CA LEU A 264 -32.77 21.07 0.38
C LEU A 264 -31.68 21.24 -0.70
N ARG A 265 -30.49 21.67 -0.29
CA ARG A 265 -29.29 21.83 -1.10
C ARG A 265 -28.15 21.04 -0.45
N TRP A 266 -27.24 20.51 -1.24
CA TRP A 266 -26.06 19.83 -0.78
C TRP A 266 -24.83 20.64 -1.17
N VAL A 267 -24.11 21.13 -0.16
CA VAL A 267 -23.01 22.08 -0.36
C VAL A 267 -21.72 21.50 0.17
N SER A 268 -20.67 21.51 -0.65
CA SER A 268 -19.32 21.17 -0.19
C SER A 268 -18.67 22.41 0.43
N PRO A 269 -18.13 22.32 1.66
CA PRO A 269 -17.52 23.45 2.36
C PRO A 269 -16.15 23.84 1.83
N GLY A 270 -15.57 23.10 0.90
CA GLY A 270 -14.25 23.41 0.36
C GLY A 270 -13.53 22.24 -0.28
N GLY A 271 -12.21 22.34 -0.35
CA GLY A 271 -11.34 21.36 -0.95
C GLY A 271 -9.86 21.64 -0.74
N SER A 272 -9.00 20.81 -1.29
CA SER A 272 -7.55 20.97 -1.24
C SER A 272 -6.88 20.67 -2.57
N TRP A 273 -5.76 21.33 -2.82
CA TRP A 273 -4.91 21.20 -4.00
C TRP A 273 -3.48 20.98 -3.53
N THR A 274 -2.86 19.92 -3.99
CA THR A 274 -1.55 19.48 -3.52
C THR A 274 -0.59 19.25 -4.67
N SER A 275 0.66 19.59 -4.45
CA SER A 275 1.77 19.21 -5.34
C SER A 275 2.81 18.49 -4.50
N ASN A 276 3.06 17.23 -4.82
CA ASN A 276 3.87 16.33 -4.02
C ASN A 276 5.02 15.76 -4.83
N ASN A 277 6.24 16.05 -4.43
CA ASN A 277 7.44 15.52 -5.04
C ASN A 277 7.90 14.27 -4.30
N PHE A 278 8.25 13.24 -5.05
CA PHE A 278 8.76 11.98 -4.53
C PHE A 278 10.17 11.73 -5.03
N GLU A 279 11.08 11.48 -4.12
CA GLU A 279 12.43 10.99 -4.41
C GLU A 279 12.54 9.58 -3.83
N ARG A 280 12.72 8.59 -4.70
CA ARG A 280 12.83 7.18 -4.33
C ARG A 280 14.18 6.63 -4.72
N GLU A 281 14.82 5.93 -3.81
CA GLU A 281 16.09 5.25 -4.03
C GLU A 281 16.00 3.81 -3.53
N ARG A 282 16.41 2.85 -4.35
CA ARG A 282 16.53 1.44 -4.01
C ARG A 282 17.98 1.02 -4.17
N GLU A 283 18.50 0.29 -3.20
CA GLU A 283 19.80 -0.35 -3.25
C GLU A 283 19.61 -1.84 -2.98
N GLY A 284 20.16 -2.68 -3.81
CA GLY A 284 20.09 -4.11 -3.69
C GLY A 284 21.48 -4.75 -3.74
N LEU A 285 21.67 -5.78 -2.95
CA LEU A 285 22.81 -6.68 -3.01
C LEU A 285 22.32 -8.11 -2.82
N TYR A 286 22.67 -8.96 -3.76
CA TYR A 286 22.44 -10.38 -3.67
C TYR A 286 23.75 -11.14 -3.89
N GLY A 287 23.98 -12.17 -3.09
CA GLY A 287 25.10 -13.07 -3.21
C GLY A 287 24.67 -14.51 -3.05
N ALA A 288 25.21 -15.41 -3.87
CA ALA A 288 24.95 -16.83 -3.77
C ALA A 288 26.21 -17.65 -3.93
N LEU A 289 26.36 -18.66 -3.06
CA LEU A 289 27.41 -19.68 -3.16
C LEU A 289 26.72 -21.03 -3.28
N GLN A 290 27.10 -21.83 -4.26
CA GLN A 290 26.60 -23.18 -4.46
C GLN A 290 27.77 -24.18 -4.47
N TRP A 291 27.50 -25.34 -3.90
CA TRP A 291 28.37 -26.50 -3.96
C TRP A 291 27.56 -27.75 -4.25
N LYS A 292 28.08 -28.61 -5.11
CA LYS A 292 27.48 -29.90 -5.46
C LYS A 292 28.56 -30.96 -5.60
N LYS A 293 28.36 -32.10 -4.95
CA LYS A 293 29.16 -33.32 -5.13
C LYS A 293 28.24 -34.53 -5.03
N ASP A 294 28.25 -35.38 -6.05
CA ASP A 294 27.43 -36.60 -6.11
C ASP A 294 25.95 -36.34 -5.76
N SER A 295 25.48 -36.93 -4.67
CA SER A 295 24.08 -36.82 -4.22
C SER A 295 23.83 -35.64 -3.27
N LEU A 296 24.84 -34.82 -2.98
CA LEU A 296 24.79 -33.75 -1.99
C LEU A 296 24.95 -32.39 -2.67
N SER A 297 24.08 -31.44 -2.35
CA SER A 297 24.21 -30.05 -2.78
C SER A 297 23.91 -29.09 -1.65
N SER A 298 24.60 -27.94 -1.63
CA SER A 298 24.44 -26.90 -0.65
C SER A 298 24.37 -25.54 -1.35
N THR A 299 23.49 -24.68 -0.88
CA THR A 299 23.33 -23.30 -1.38
C THR A 299 23.27 -22.34 -0.20
N LEU A 300 24.14 -21.35 -0.18
CA LEU A 300 24.11 -20.22 0.76
C LEU A 300 23.75 -18.97 -0.03
N THR A 301 22.75 -18.24 0.45
CA THR A 301 22.33 -16.98 -0.17
C THR A 301 22.29 -15.86 0.84
N PHE A 302 22.68 -14.67 0.39
CA PHE A 302 22.55 -13.42 1.12
C PHE A 302 21.81 -12.41 0.26
N PHE A 303 20.73 -11.85 0.78
CA PHE A 303 19.95 -10.81 0.13
C PHE A 303 19.88 -9.58 1.05
N ARG A 304 20.07 -8.41 0.46
CA ARG A 304 19.84 -7.13 1.12
C ARG A 304 19.12 -6.19 0.17
N SER A 305 17.98 -5.70 0.60
CA SER A 305 17.27 -4.60 -0.04
C SER A 305 17.25 -3.40 0.91
N LYS A 306 17.53 -2.22 0.39
CA LYS A 306 17.38 -0.95 1.10
C LYS A 306 16.55 -0.02 0.24
N TYR A 307 15.49 0.53 0.82
CA TYR A 307 14.58 1.48 0.18
C TYR A 307 14.54 2.78 0.96
N LYS A 308 14.63 3.88 0.24
CA LYS A 308 14.53 5.21 0.80
C LYS A 308 13.57 6.04 -0.03
N VAL A 309 12.58 6.61 0.62
CA VAL A 309 11.65 7.57 0.01
C VAL A 309 11.66 8.86 0.81
N ARG A 310 11.69 9.98 0.11
CA ARG A 310 11.49 11.32 0.66
C ARG A 310 10.40 12.01 -0.14
N THR A 311 9.58 12.76 0.53
CA THR A 311 8.57 13.56 -0.13
C THR A 311 8.59 14.98 0.40
N THR A 312 8.28 15.92 -0.50
CA THR A 312 8.00 17.32 -0.14
C THR A 312 6.68 17.70 -0.78
N GLU A 313 5.78 18.22 0.03
CA GLU A 313 4.42 18.57 -0.39
C GLU A 313 4.14 20.04 -0.08
N ALA A 314 3.58 20.74 -1.06
CA ALA A 314 2.90 22.00 -0.88
C ALA A 314 1.40 21.79 -1.10
N ALA A 315 0.59 22.31 -0.19
CA ALA A 315 -0.86 22.26 -0.34
C ALA A 315 -1.47 23.66 -0.13
N LEU A 316 -2.53 23.93 -0.89
CA LEU A 316 -3.52 24.98 -0.64
C LEU A 316 -4.83 24.29 -0.30
N PHE A 317 -5.51 24.70 0.75
CA PHE A 317 -6.83 24.21 1.08
C PHE A 317 -7.76 25.35 1.41
N GLN A 318 -9.03 25.16 1.12
CA GLN A 318 -10.13 26.00 1.52
C GLN A 318 -11.13 25.14 2.28
N SER A 319 -11.55 25.61 3.42
CA SER A 319 -12.57 24.95 4.22
C SER A 319 -13.23 25.98 5.12
N SER A 320 -14.55 25.99 5.12
CA SER A 320 -15.34 26.82 6.03
C SER A 320 -16.30 25.95 6.79
N ASN A 321 -16.82 26.50 7.87
CA ASN A 321 -17.85 25.82 8.64
C ASN A 321 -19.05 25.54 7.71
N PRO A 322 -19.39 24.27 7.46
CA PRO A 322 -20.45 23.91 6.52
C PRO A 322 -21.84 24.39 6.93
N ARG A 323 -22.01 24.84 8.19
CA ARG A 323 -23.29 25.33 8.73
C ARG A 323 -23.50 26.82 8.56
N THR A 324 -22.45 27.62 8.54
CA THR A 324 -22.50 29.08 8.44
C THR A 324 -22.14 29.62 7.05
N LEU A 325 -21.51 28.77 6.24
CA LEU A 325 -21.21 29.04 4.84
C LEU A 325 -22.48 29.40 4.05
N THR A 326 -22.41 30.39 3.19
CA THR A 326 -23.47 30.79 2.28
C THR A 326 -23.00 30.81 0.82
N LEU A 327 -23.93 30.70 -0.10
CA LEU A 327 -23.72 30.79 -1.53
C LEU A 327 -24.36 32.08 -2.06
N ASP A 328 -23.72 32.68 -3.03
CA ASP A 328 -24.33 33.81 -3.77
C ASP A 328 -25.58 33.30 -4.54
N PRO A 329 -26.55 34.16 -4.84
CA PRO A 329 -27.85 33.77 -5.46
C PRO A 329 -27.72 33.13 -6.85
N ASP A 330 -26.61 33.32 -7.56
CA ASP A 330 -26.32 32.74 -8.87
C ASP A 330 -25.82 31.28 -8.84
N ALA A 331 -25.74 30.68 -7.65
CA ALA A 331 -25.32 29.30 -7.51
C ALA A 331 -26.24 28.32 -8.25
N THR A 332 -25.64 27.36 -8.93
CA THR A 332 -26.37 26.34 -9.68
C THR A 332 -26.23 24.96 -9.02
N PHE A 333 -27.27 24.14 -9.21
CA PHE A 333 -27.36 22.82 -8.59
C PHE A 333 -27.81 21.77 -9.61
N ASP A 334 -27.45 20.52 -9.38
CA ASP A 334 -27.97 19.41 -10.17
C ASP A 334 -29.40 19.03 -9.73
N ASP A 335 -29.98 18.02 -10.39
CA ASP A 335 -31.34 17.55 -10.13
C ASP A 335 -31.52 16.97 -8.71
N GLN A 336 -30.43 16.55 -8.06
CA GLN A 336 -30.44 16.05 -6.68
C GLN A 336 -30.20 17.16 -5.65
N GLY A 337 -30.00 18.40 -6.09
CA GLY A 337 -29.71 19.56 -5.28
C GLY A 337 -28.25 19.70 -4.86
N ALA A 338 -27.31 18.96 -5.46
CA ALA A 338 -25.89 19.14 -5.21
C ALA A 338 -25.30 20.35 -5.96
N LEU A 339 -24.46 21.13 -5.29
CA LEU A 339 -23.79 22.30 -5.86
C LEU A 339 -23.00 21.94 -7.11
N LEU A 340 -23.21 22.65 -8.18
CA LEU A 340 -22.47 22.59 -9.45
C LEU A 340 -21.51 23.78 -9.60
N THR A 341 -22.04 25.00 -9.49
CA THR A 341 -21.23 26.23 -9.54
C THR A 341 -21.71 27.20 -8.51
N GLY A 342 -20.82 28.03 -7.98
CA GLY A 342 -21.20 29.08 -7.05
C GLY A 342 -20.03 29.76 -6.39
N THR A 343 -20.33 30.91 -5.78
CA THR A 343 -19.40 31.65 -4.95
C THR A 343 -19.77 31.45 -3.49
N LEU A 344 -18.85 30.85 -2.75
CA LEU A 344 -18.93 30.56 -1.33
C LEU A 344 -18.53 31.81 -0.53
N ARG A 345 -19.26 32.10 0.57
CA ARG A 345 -18.97 33.15 1.54
C ARG A 345 -19.16 32.65 2.97
N ALA A 346 -18.49 33.27 3.92
CA ALA A 346 -18.61 32.96 5.35
C ALA A 346 -18.93 34.26 6.08
N PRO A 347 -20.19 34.71 6.07
CA PRO A 347 -20.58 36.05 6.59
C PRO A 347 -20.43 36.18 8.12
N THR A 348 -20.42 35.10 8.86
CA THR A 348 -20.25 35.08 10.33
C THR A 348 -18.80 34.90 10.77
N GLU A 349 -17.88 34.78 9.82
CA GLU A 349 -16.45 34.61 10.04
C GLU A 349 -15.68 35.73 9.32
N PRO A 350 -14.38 35.91 9.58
CA PRO A 350 -13.54 36.88 8.83
C PRO A 350 -13.47 36.67 7.34
N GLY A 351 -13.95 35.52 6.86
CA GLY A 351 -14.00 35.10 5.45
C GLY A 351 -14.03 33.59 5.31
N ILE A 352 -13.93 33.12 4.07
CA ILE A 352 -13.72 31.69 3.78
C ILE A 352 -12.38 31.29 4.38
N GLY A 353 -12.41 30.28 5.23
CA GLY A 353 -11.20 29.68 5.79
C GLY A 353 -10.31 29.13 4.68
N MET A 354 -9.05 29.51 4.67
CA MET A 354 -8.03 28.96 3.81
C MET A 354 -6.79 28.61 4.62
N GLY A 355 -5.91 27.83 4.04
CA GLY A 355 -4.61 27.59 4.61
C GLY A 355 -3.64 27.02 3.59
N THR A 356 -2.37 27.06 3.95
CA THR A 356 -1.32 26.42 3.17
C THR A 356 -0.48 25.54 4.08
N VAL A 357 0.05 24.47 3.50
CA VAL A 357 0.84 23.49 4.23
C VAL A 357 2.12 23.24 3.47
N SER A 358 3.21 23.12 4.24
CA SER A 358 4.42 22.44 3.80
C SER A 358 4.60 21.18 4.64
N ARG A 359 4.84 20.05 3.97
CA ARG A 359 5.03 18.75 4.61
C ARG A 359 6.30 18.08 4.06
N GLY A 360 7.09 17.56 4.95
CA GLY A 360 8.26 16.75 4.65
C GLY A 360 8.10 15.36 5.26
N THR A 361 8.21 14.31 4.43
CA THR A 361 8.21 12.94 4.94
C THR A 361 9.41 12.17 4.49
N GLY A 362 9.83 11.21 5.28
CA GLY A 362 10.89 10.30 4.92
C GLY A 362 10.66 8.92 5.50
N ARG A 363 11.02 7.88 4.73
CA ARG A 363 11.11 6.52 5.22
C ARG A 363 12.38 5.88 4.66
N GLU A 364 13.10 5.21 5.53
CA GLU A 364 14.21 4.35 5.16
C GLU A 364 13.92 2.94 5.70
N SER A 365 13.80 1.95 4.82
CA SER A 365 13.60 0.56 5.19
C SER A 365 14.72 -0.31 4.64
N ALA A 366 15.08 -1.37 5.35
CA ALA A 366 16.06 -2.34 4.92
C ALA A 366 15.67 -3.74 5.37
N THR A 367 15.79 -4.70 4.45
CA THR A 367 15.63 -6.13 4.74
C THR A 367 16.93 -6.85 4.40
N ARG A 368 17.42 -7.69 5.32
CA ARG A 368 18.58 -8.57 5.16
C ARG A 368 18.13 -9.99 5.43
N ASP A 369 18.44 -10.91 4.51
CA ASP A 369 18.08 -12.31 4.58
C ASP A 369 19.33 -13.14 4.31
N LEU A 370 19.70 -13.97 5.27
CA LEU A 370 20.74 -14.97 5.15
C LEU A 370 20.09 -16.36 5.22
N SER A 371 20.24 -17.14 4.15
CA SER A 371 19.59 -18.43 4.02
C SER A 371 20.58 -19.50 3.58
N TRP A 372 20.49 -20.68 4.20
CA TRP A 372 21.26 -21.84 3.86
C TRP A 372 20.35 -23.03 3.55
N ASN A 373 20.60 -23.70 2.44
CA ASN A 373 19.91 -24.91 2.02
C ASN A 373 20.90 -26.04 1.83
N LEU A 374 20.53 -27.22 2.30
CA LEU A 374 21.23 -28.48 2.05
C LEU A 374 20.23 -29.48 1.45
N ALA A 375 20.56 -30.06 0.32
CA ALA A 375 19.78 -31.14 -0.29
C ALA A 375 20.65 -32.38 -0.42
N TRP A 376 20.10 -33.52 0.00
CA TRP A 376 20.77 -34.81 0.03
C TRP A 376 19.86 -35.88 -0.59
N ARG A 377 20.36 -36.59 -1.61
CA ARG A 377 19.68 -37.70 -2.28
C ARG A 377 20.48 -38.98 -2.08
N PRO A 378 20.33 -39.69 -0.94
CA PRO A 378 21.10 -40.91 -0.64
C PRO A 378 20.74 -42.10 -1.56
N SER A 379 19.56 -42.10 -2.16
CA SER A 379 19.08 -43.08 -3.14
C SER A 379 18.09 -42.45 -4.11
N ASP A 380 17.68 -43.20 -5.13
CA ASP A 380 16.64 -42.73 -6.07
C ASP A 380 15.28 -42.55 -5.40
N GLN A 381 15.04 -43.25 -4.31
CA GLN A 381 13.79 -43.19 -3.54
C GLN A 381 13.74 -42.03 -2.55
N TRP A 382 14.86 -41.70 -1.89
CA TRP A 382 14.88 -40.73 -0.82
C TRP A 382 15.58 -39.45 -1.19
N GLN A 383 14.94 -38.34 -0.87
CA GLN A 383 15.52 -37.01 -0.92
C GLN A 383 15.21 -36.27 0.39
N PHE A 384 16.21 -35.64 0.98
CA PHE A 384 16.09 -34.80 2.18
C PHE A 384 16.51 -33.38 1.83
N ARG A 385 15.83 -32.41 2.45
CA ARG A 385 16.20 -31.00 2.38
C ARG A 385 16.18 -30.41 3.79
N ALA A 386 17.19 -29.59 4.10
CA ALA A 386 17.23 -28.76 5.30
C ALA A 386 17.42 -27.31 4.89
N ASP A 387 16.62 -26.43 5.47
CA ASP A 387 16.66 -24.99 5.27
C ASP A 387 16.81 -24.27 6.61
N LEU A 388 17.77 -23.34 6.70
CA LEU A 388 17.92 -22.40 7.79
C LEU A 388 17.87 -20.99 7.23
N GLN A 389 17.17 -20.10 7.91
CA GLN A 389 17.01 -18.72 7.49
C GLN A 389 17.05 -17.78 8.68
N HIS A 390 17.73 -16.65 8.51
CA HIS A 390 17.68 -15.54 9.44
C HIS A 390 17.44 -14.24 8.70
N ILE A 391 16.34 -13.53 9.08
CA ILE A 391 15.95 -12.25 8.50
C ILE A 391 16.06 -11.18 9.59
N ARG A 392 16.58 -10.02 9.22
CA ARG A 392 16.45 -8.77 9.97
C ARG A 392 15.95 -7.67 9.06
N ALA A 393 14.83 -7.07 9.44
CA ALA A 393 14.25 -5.93 8.76
C ALA A 393 14.18 -4.72 9.70
N THR A 394 14.38 -3.52 9.16
CA THR A 394 14.27 -2.25 9.88
C THR A 394 13.50 -1.24 9.03
N SER A 395 12.78 -0.34 9.68
CA SER A 395 12.14 0.82 9.04
C SER A 395 12.22 2.00 10.01
N ASP A 396 12.68 3.13 9.50
CA ASP A 396 12.75 4.41 10.22
C ASP A 396 11.95 5.43 9.40
N GLY A 397 10.98 6.10 10.02
CA GLY A 397 10.09 7.04 9.38
C GLY A 397 9.95 8.37 10.14
N TYR A 398 9.64 9.43 9.40
CA TYR A 398 9.18 10.70 9.94
C TYR A 398 8.15 11.35 9.03
N ASP A 399 7.30 12.19 9.61
CA ASP A 399 6.27 12.96 8.93
C ASP A 399 6.08 14.29 9.67
N ASN A 400 6.56 15.37 9.07
CA ASN A 400 6.51 16.70 9.66
C ASN A 400 5.66 17.61 8.79
N THR A 401 4.67 18.26 9.39
CA THR A 401 3.75 19.16 8.71
C THR A 401 3.69 20.49 9.44
N ILE A 402 3.78 21.58 8.70
CA ILE A 402 3.60 22.94 9.24
C ILE A 402 2.57 23.62 8.38
N GLY A 403 1.55 24.20 9.02
CA GLY A 403 0.44 24.86 8.37
C GLY A 403 0.27 26.33 8.76
N LEU A 404 -0.05 27.13 7.76
CA LEU A 404 -0.61 28.47 7.92
C LEU A 404 -2.13 28.37 7.81
N GLY A 405 -2.82 29.09 8.68
CA GLY A 405 -4.23 29.41 8.52
C GLY A 405 -4.39 30.79 7.91
N GLY A 406 -5.58 31.08 7.38
CA GLY A 406 -5.90 32.37 6.81
C GLY A 406 -7.34 32.48 6.35
N TYR A 407 -7.71 33.62 5.78
CA TYR A 407 -9.04 33.89 5.29
C TYR A 407 -9.01 34.59 3.94
N MET A 408 -9.92 34.15 3.06
CA MET A 408 -10.24 34.80 1.79
C MET A 408 -11.64 35.42 1.84
N SER A 409 -11.86 36.50 1.08
CA SER A 409 -13.18 37.15 1.02
C SER A 409 -14.27 36.25 0.44
N LYS A 410 -13.90 35.36 -0.46
CA LYS A 410 -14.79 34.40 -1.15
C LYS A 410 -14.00 33.22 -1.73
N ALA A 411 -14.74 32.18 -2.16
CA ALA A 411 -14.21 31.10 -2.99
C ALA A 411 -15.20 30.79 -4.12
N THR A 412 -14.77 30.89 -5.38
CA THR A 412 -15.62 30.56 -6.54
C THR A 412 -15.23 29.19 -7.06
N VAL A 413 -16.23 28.29 -7.14
CA VAL A 413 -16.04 26.88 -7.51
C VAL A 413 -16.86 26.50 -8.74
N ASP A 414 -16.30 25.65 -9.59
CA ASP A 414 -17.00 24.94 -10.67
C ASP A 414 -16.76 23.44 -10.51
N LEU A 415 -17.77 22.72 -10.05
CA LEU A 415 -17.72 21.28 -9.75
C LEU A 415 -18.27 20.42 -10.92
N ARG A 416 -18.62 21.04 -12.06
CA ARG A 416 -19.04 20.34 -13.27
C ARG A 416 -17.85 19.78 -14.04
N GLU A 417 -16.73 20.47 -13.96
CA GLU A 417 -15.49 20.09 -14.62
C GLU A 417 -14.82 18.91 -13.87
N SER A 418 -13.96 18.21 -14.56
CA SER A 418 -13.16 17.15 -13.98
C SER A 418 -11.71 17.23 -14.47
N PRO A 419 -10.77 17.57 -13.58
CA PRO A 419 -10.94 17.91 -12.15
C PRO A 419 -11.75 19.18 -11.91
N PRO A 420 -12.43 19.30 -10.74
CA PRO A 420 -13.13 20.53 -10.37
C PRO A 420 -12.22 21.76 -10.35
N LEU A 421 -12.77 22.92 -10.69
CA LEU A 421 -11.99 24.16 -10.82
C LEU A 421 -12.26 25.13 -9.68
N LEU A 422 -11.18 25.81 -9.25
CA LEU A 422 -11.27 27.06 -8.48
C LEU A 422 -11.01 28.23 -9.42
N SER A 423 -11.79 29.30 -9.26
CA SER A 423 -11.58 30.56 -9.97
C SER A 423 -11.04 31.63 -9.02
N PHE A 424 -10.00 32.32 -9.45
CA PHE A 424 -9.34 33.38 -8.69
C PHE A 424 -9.31 34.65 -9.52
N ASP A 425 -10.03 35.68 -9.07
CA ASP A 425 -9.96 37.03 -9.69
C ASP A 425 -8.71 37.80 -9.21
N ALA A 426 -8.57 39.06 -9.62
CA ALA A 426 -7.41 39.86 -9.25
C ALA A 426 -7.33 40.12 -7.73
N ARG A 427 -8.48 40.26 -7.06
CA ARG A 427 -8.56 40.44 -5.61
C ARG A 427 -8.17 39.18 -4.87
N ASP A 428 -8.68 38.01 -5.28
CA ASP A 428 -8.35 36.72 -4.69
C ASP A 428 -6.84 36.45 -4.77
N ARG A 429 -6.20 36.77 -5.91
CA ARG A 429 -4.76 36.62 -6.10
C ARG A 429 -3.95 37.56 -5.19
N ALA A 430 -4.42 38.79 -4.99
CA ALA A 430 -3.79 39.71 -4.06
C ALA A 430 -3.90 39.19 -2.61
N GLU A 431 -5.07 38.68 -2.21
CA GLU A 431 -5.28 38.10 -0.88
C GLU A 431 -4.40 36.88 -0.61
N LEU A 432 -4.15 36.02 -1.63
CA LEU A 432 -3.30 34.83 -1.52
C LEU A 432 -1.79 35.14 -1.33
N THR A 433 -1.37 36.38 -1.59
CA THR A 433 0.02 36.82 -1.42
C THR A 433 0.18 37.90 -0.33
N ASP A 434 -0.89 38.24 0.38
CA ASP A 434 -0.89 39.23 1.45
C ASP A 434 -0.56 38.57 2.81
N PRO A 435 0.61 38.85 3.44
CA PRO A 435 0.99 38.30 4.73
C PRO A 435 -0.01 38.62 5.86
N SER A 436 -0.79 39.71 5.75
CA SER A 436 -1.80 40.09 6.74
C SER A 436 -2.99 39.13 6.80
N ARG A 437 -3.16 38.29 5.76
CA ARG A 437 -4.20 37.28 5.69
C ARG A 437 -3.80 35.97 6.32
N TYR A 438 -2.52 35.74 6.62
CA TYR A 438 -1.99 34.47 7.10
C TYR A 438 -1.49 34.57 8.55
N TYR A 439 -1.70 33.49 9.27
CA TYR A 439 -1.15 33.29 10.61
C TYR A 439 -0.56 31.88 10.72
N TRP A 440 0.39 31.69 11.62
CA TRP A 440 0.91 30.38 11.97
C TRP A 440 -0.19 29.57 12.66
N GLY A 441 -0.68 28.52 11.99
CA GLY A 441 -1.83 27.73 12.42
C GLY A 441 -1.43 26.58 13.33
N PHE A 442 -0.63 25.65 12.81
CA PHE A 442 -0.29 24.43 13.52
C PHE A 442 1.06 23.85 13.05
N ALA A 443 1.60 22.98 13.88
CA ALA A 443 2.70 22.10 13.53
C ALA A 443 2.36 20.67 13.95
N GLN A 444 2.85 19.71 13.19
CA GLN A 444 2.70 18.28 13.48
C GLN A 444 4.05 17.62 13.27
N GLU A 445 4.46 16.80 14.22
CA GLU A 445 5.61 15.92 14.08
C GLU A 445 5.19 14.48 14.33
N HIS A 446 5.73 13.57 13.53
CA HIS A 446 5.59 12.15 13.76
C HIS A 446 6.91 11.45 13.48
N ARG A 447 7.26 10.48 14.31
CA ARG A 447 8.40 9.58 14.11
C ARG A 447 7.98 8.16 14.42
N ASP A 448 8.43 7.23 13.59
CA ASP A 448 8.27 5.81 13.82
C ASP A 448 9.56 5.05 13.52
N GLN A 449 9.79 3.99 14.27
CA GLN A 449 10.86 3.04 14.06
C GLN A 449 10.33 1.64 14.27
N SER A 450 10.67 0.74 13.37
CA SER A 450 10.32 -0.67 13.49
C SER A 450 11.54 -1.54 13.25
N VAL A 451 11.70 -2.55 14.08
CA VAL A 451 12.71 -3.59 13.92
C VAL A 451 12.01 -4.95 14.03
N ALA A 452 12.26 -5.81 13.06
CA ALA A 452 11.76 -7.18 13.14
C ALA A 452 12.86 -8.17 12.78
N THR A 453 12.91 -9.28 13.50
CA THR A 453 13.83 -10.39 13.24
C THR A 453 13.05 -11.70 13.13
N GLN A 454 13.49 -12.59 12.26
CA GLN A 454 12.92 -13.93 12.16
C GLN A 454 14.02 -14.95 11.99
N SER A 455 13.94 -16.04 12.77
CA SER A 455 14.71 -17.26 12.53
C SER A 455 13.76 -18.37 12.14
N ALA A 456 14.12 -19.14 11.11
CA ALA A 456 13.33 -20.26 10.63
C ALA A 456 14.22 -21.49 10.36
N ALA A 457 13.68 -22.66 10.68
CA ALA A 457 14.25 -23.95 10.33
C ALA A 457 13.18 -24.82 9.68
N ARG A 458 13.51 -25.47 8.56
CA ARG A 458 12.63 -26.39 7.84
C ARG A 458 13.39 -27.66 7.49
N LEU A 459 12.72 -28.79 7.66
CA LEU A 459 13.22 -30.10 7.25
C LEU A 459 12.14 -30.77 6.41
N ASP A 460 12.50 -31.22 5.22
CA ASP A 460 11.61 -31.89 4.27
C ASP A 460 12.21 -33.24 3.88
N ALA A 461 11.35 -34.21 3.67
CA ALA A 461 11.69 -35.50 3.10
C ALA A 461 10.73 -35.84 1.97
N LYS A 462 11.27 -36.45 0.92
CA LYS A 462 10.53 -36.99 -0.21
C LYS A 462 10.88 -38.47 -0.36
N TYR A 463 9.83 -39.30 -0.41
CA TYR A 463 9.93 -40.72 -0.74
C TYR A 463 9.27 -40.99 -2.08
N THR A 464 10.01 -41.43 -3.05
CA THR A 464 9.51 -41.80 -4.40
C THR A 464 9.15 -43.29 -4.40
N PHE A 465 7.89 -43.59 -4.74
CA PHE A 465 7.42 -44.99 -4.78
C PHE A 465 7.82 -45.65 -6.09
N ASP A 466 8.09 -46.94 -6.01
CA ASP A 466 8.15 -47.81 -7.19
C ASP A 466 6.73 -48.41 -7.43
N ASN A 467 5.82 -47.55 -7.91
CA ASN A 467 4.41 -47.90 -8.06
C ASN A 467 3.80 -47.12 -9.23
N PRO A 468 2.96 -47.73 -10.07
CA PRO A 468 2.40 -47.09 -11.26
C PRO A 468 1.37 -45.97 -10.95
N VAL A 469 0.89 -45.88 -9.73
CA VAL A 469 -0.12 -44.91 -9.31
C VAL A 469 0.43 -43.90 -8.30
N LEU A 470 1.18 -44.40 -7.32
CA LEU A 470 1.75 -43.53 -6.28
C LEU A 470 3.12 -43.02 -6.74
N ASN A 471 3.24 -41.72 -6.94
CA ASN A 471 4.48 -41.11 -7.42
C ASN A 471 5.45 -40.84 -6.28
N ASP A 472 5.06 -39.94 -5.34
CA ASP A 472 5.89 -39.62 -4.20
C ASP A 472 5.05 -39.17 -2.99
N LEU A 473 5.58 -39.36 -1.79
CA LEU A 473 5.12 -38.79 -0.54
C LEU A 473 6.13 -37.75 -0.08
N ARG A 474 5.68 -36.51 0.11
CA ARG A 474 6.45 -35.40 0.66
C ARG A 474 5.92 -35.09 2.04
N PHE A 475 6.82 -34.90 2.97
CA PHE A 475 6.45 -34.48 4.32
C PHE A 475 7.55 -33.65 4.95
N GLY A 476 7.17 -32.79 5.86
CA GLY A 476 8.16 -31.93 6.50
C GLY A 476 7.61 -31.18 7.68
N VAL A 477 8.55 -30.56 8.40
CA VAL A 477 8.28 -29.70 9.55
C VAL A 477 8.95 -28.34 9.40
N ARG A 478 8.33 -27.32 9.95
CA ARG A 478 8.88 -25.96 9.96
C ARG A 478 8.65 -25.31 11.32
N PHE A 479 9.69 -24.65 11.80
CA PHE A 479 9.68 -23.86 13.03
C PHE A 479 10.09 -22.44 12.70
N THR A 480 9.36 -21.44 13.23
CA THR A 480 9.74 -20.03 13.11
C THR A 480 9.54 -19.31 14.42
N GLU A 481 10.42 -18.36 14.68
CA GLU A 481 10.27 -17.37 15.72
C GLU A 481 10.51 -15.99 15.10
N ARG A 482 9.55 -15.09 15.29
CA ARG A 482 9.61 -13.71 14.80
C ARG A 482 9.36 -12.75 15.94
N ASP A 483 10.30 -11.84 16.14
CA ASP A 483 10.17 -10.70 17.03
C ASP A 483 9.93 -9.45 16.21
N ALA A 484 9.03 -8.59 16.69
CA ALA A 484 8.74 -7.29 16.08
C ALA A 484 8.60 -6.25 17.19
N GLU A 485 9.39 -5.21 17.08
CA GLU A 485 9.36 -4.05 17.95
C GLU A 485 9.01 -2.82 17.13
N THR A 486 8.08 -2.02 17.60
CA THR A 486 7.71 -0.74 17.03
C THR A 486 7.76 0.34 18.08
N ARG A 487 8.43 1.43 17.76
CA ARG A 487 8.49 2.67 18.55
C ARG A 487 7.88 3.79 17.73
N SER A 488 7.05 4.62 18.34
CA SER A 488 6.49 5.80 17.69
C SER A 488 6.34 6.95 18.66
N THR A 489 6.30 8.18 18.16
CA THR A 489 5.66 9.25 18.90
C THR A 489 4.21 8.86 19.11
N HIS A 490 3.68 9.08 20.30
CA HIS A 490 2.29 8.80 20.60
C HIS A 490 1.43 10.06 20.48
N ASP A 491 0.17 10.00 20.75
CA ASP A 491 -0.99 10.83 20.41
C ASP A 491 -0.91 12.37 20.40
N THR A 492 0.20 13.00 20.71
CA THR A 492 0.31 14.47 20.78
C THR A 492 1.12 15.07 19.63
N GLU A 493 1.04 14.46 18.47
CA GLU A 493 1.84 14.87 17.31
C GLU A 493 1.40 16.21 16.74
N TRP A 494 0.07 16.47 16.77
CA TRP A 494 -0.49 17.74 16.32
C TRP A 494 -0.51 18.75 17.46
N SER A 495 -0.03 19.94 17.16
CA SER A 495 -0.03 21.03 18.12
C SER A 495 -0.42 22.33 17.42
N GLN A 496 -1.38 23.05 18.01
CA GLN A 496 -1.76 24.37 17.52
C GLN A 496 -0.68 25.41 17.84
N ILE A 497 -0.54 26.37 16.94
CA ILE A 497 0.21 27.61 17.19
C ILE A 497 -0.78 28.71 17.45
N SER A 498 -1.66 29.02 16.49
CA SER A 498 -2.83 29.88 16.75
C SER A 498 -3.97 29.42 15.81
N GLN A 499 -5.15 29.17 16.38
CA GLN A 499 -6.30 28.64 15.64
C GLN A 499 -7.57 29.41 15.99
N PRO A 500 -8.58 29.49 15.12
CA PRO A 500 -9.80 30.27 15.38
C PRO A 500 -10.50 29.89 16.69
N TRP A 501 -10.59 28.61 17.00
CA TRP A 501 -11.22 28.11 18.22
C TRP A 501 -10.40 28.39 19.49
N ALA A 502 -9.18 28.88 19.37
CA ALA A 502 -8.29 29.19 20.47
C ALA A 502 -8.22 30.72 20.77
N VAL A 503 -8.88 31.56 19.95
CA VAL A 503 -8.78 33.01 20.04
C VAL A 503 -10.14 33.61 20.38
N GLY A 504 -10.11 34.72 21.10
CA GLY A 504 -11.32 35.44 21.53
C GLY A 504 -11.88 34.92 22.86
N ASP A 505 -13.22 34.88 22.97
CA ASP A 505 -13.95 34.42 24.17
C ASP A 505 -14.10 32.88 24.21
N SER A 506 -13.37 32.16 23.38
CA SER A 506 -13.35 30.71 23.42
C SER A 506 -12.72 30.19 24.73
N TRP A 507 -12.88 28.91 25.00
CA TRP A 507 -12.28 28.20 26.14
C TRP A 507 -10.74 28.16 26.11
N GLN A 508 -10.11 28.52 24.98
CA GLN A 508 -8.67 28.50 24.79
C GLN A 508 -7.99 29.76 25.30
N PRO A 509 -6.73 29.67 25.77
CA PRO A 509 -6.03 30.77 26.42
C PRO A 509 -5.37 31.77 25.45
N LEU A 510 -5.71 31.80 24.17
CA LEU A 510 -5.10 32.70 23.20
C LEU A 510 -5.85 34.07 23.12
N SER A 511 -5.09 35.13 23.00
CA SER A 511 -5.61 36.51 22.87
C SER A 511 -5.66 37.00 21.43
N SER A 512 -4.86 36.40 20.52
CA SER A 512 -4.76 36.79 19.11
C SER A 512 -4.17 35.68 18.24
N PHE A 513 -4.17 35.90 16.93
CA PHE A 513 -3.43 35.08 15.98
C PHE A 513 -1.96 35.55 15.86
N ALA A 514 -1.07 34.60 15.52
CA ALA A 514 0.31 34.88 15.16
C ALA A 514 0.42 35.24 13.66
N TYR A 515 -0.05 36.44 13.28
CA TYR A 515 -0.09 36.92 11.91
C TYR A 515 1.32 37.14 11.31
N LEU A 516 1.52 36.79 10.07
CA LEU A 516 2.77 36.99 9.34
C LEU A 516 3.11 38.48 9.12
N SER A 517 2.14 39.38 9.18
CA SER A 517 2.31 40.82 9.11
C SER A 517 2.89 41.43 10.40
N ASP A 518 2.82 40.72 11.52
CA ASP A 518 3.45 41.13 12.78
C ASP A 518 4.94 40.78 12.74
N PRO A 519 5.86 41.74 12.94
CA PRO A 519 7.30 41.48 12.87
C PRO A 519 7.81 40.38 13.81
N ARG A 520 7.07 40.08 14.90
CA ARG A 520 7.42 39.00 15.85
C ARG A 520 7.29 37.62 15.23
N PHE A 521 6.41 37.48 14.26
CA PHE A 521 6.04 36.20 13.62
C PHE A 521 6.38 36.18 12.13
N ALA A 522 6.96 37.27 11.62
CA ALA A 522 7.41 37.36 10.22
C ALA A 522 8.59 36.43 9.94
N GLY A 523 8.72 36.01 8.69
CA GLY A 523 9.76 35.08 8.24
C GLY A 523 9.34 33.62 8.28
N GLY A 524 10.25 32.72 7.92
CA GLY A 524 9.98 31.26 7.86
C GLY A 524 9.00 30.83 6.77
N THR A 525 8.65 31.73 5.83
CA THR A 525 7.71 31.44 4.73
C THR A 525 8.37 31.74 3.38
N ASN A 526 7.84 31.13 2.33
CA ASN A 526 8.21 31.37 0.93
C ASN A 526 6.97 31.60 0.09
N THR A 527 7.13 32.32 -1.01
CA THR A 527 6.16 32.32 -2.09
C THR A 527 6.31 31.04 -2.90
N HIS A 528 5.24 30.27 -3.03
CA HIS A 528 5.19 29.03 -3.80
C HIS A 528 4.35 29.22 -5.05
N THR A 529 4.79 28.63 -6.17
CA THR A 529 4.07 28.58 -7.42
C THR A 529 3.72 27.13 -7.75
N PHE A 530 2.43 26.85 -7.95
CA PHE A 530 1.96 25.55 -8.48
C PHE A 530 2.20 25.50 -9.99
N SER A 531 3.48 25.52 -10.40
CA SER A 531 3.85 25.57 -11.82
C SER A 531 3.41 24.31 -12.54
N ASN A 532 2.84 24.47 -13.73
CA ASN A 532 2.43 23.35 -14.60
C ASN A 532 1.50 22.34 -13.88
N PHE A 533 0.61 22.82 -13.03
CA PHE A 533 -0.31 22.00 -12.24
C PHE A 533 -1.22 21.18 -13.15
N PHE A 534 -1.27 19.85 -12.92
CA PHE A 534 -1.93 18.88 -13.83
C PHE A 534 -1.46 19.03 -15.29
N ASN A 535 -0.18 19.31 -15.53
CA ASN A 535 0.38 19.60 -16.84
C ASN A 535 -0.31 20.79 -17.55
N GLY A 536 -0.67 21.82 -16.77
CA GLY A 536 -1.34 23.03 -17.23
C GLY A 536 -2.84 22.88 -17.46
N LYS A 537 -3.44 21.74 -17.16
CA LYS A 537 -4.88 21.47 -17.36
C LYS A 537 -5.77 22.09 -16.28
N VAL A 538 -5.23 22.38 -15.11
CA VAL A 538 -5.96 22.99 -13.98
C VAL A 538 -5.36 24.35 -13.68
N PRO A 539 -6.17 25.43 -13.77
CA PRO A 539 -5.71 26.75 -13.38
C PRO A 539 -5.49 26.82 -11.88
N MET A 540 -4.33 27.32 -11.49
CA MET A 540 -3.96 27.56 -10.10
C MET A 540 -3.57 29.04 -9.89
N PRO A 541 -3.68 29.57 -8.66
CA PRO A 541 -3.17 30.92 -8.41
C PRO A 541 -1.67 30.93 -8.73
N PRO A 542 -1.18 32.04 -9.31
CA PRO A 542 0.21 32.11 -9.74
C PRO A 542 1.17 31.99 -8.54
N GLN A 543 0.76 32.49 -7.37
CA GLN A 543 1.57 32.50 -6.15
C GLN A 543 0.70 32.35 -4.91
N VAL A 544 1.20 31.62 -3.90
CA VAL A 544 0.64 31.53 -2.53
C VAL A 544 1.77 31.57 -1.53
N ILE A 545 1.51 32.02 -0.30
CA ILE A 545 2.48 31.95 0.80
C ILE A 545 2.39 30.57 1.43
N VAL A 546 3.53 29.90 1.58
CA VAL A 546 3.63 28.59 2.25
C VAL A 546 4.74 28.63 3.31
N PRO A 547 4.69 27.80 4.37
CA PRO A 547 5.84 27.58 5.23
C PRO A 547 7.07 27.14 4.43
N ASN A 548 8.25 27.58 4.83
CA ASN A 548 9.49 27.13 4.18
C ASN A 548 9.67 25.63 4.39
N PHE A 549 9.96 24.87 3.33
CA PHE A 549 10.19 23.42 3.41
C PHE A 549 11.32 23.02 4.37
N GLY A 550 12.33 23.87 4.54
CA GLY A 550 13.39 23.64 5.51
C GLY A 550 12.92 23.54 6.96
N LEU A 551 11.74 24.11 7.29
CA LEU A 551 11.14 24.00 8.61
C LEU A 551 10.65 22.57 8.95
N THR A 552 10.41 21.75 7.94
CA THR A 552 9.96 20.35 8.11
C THR A 552 11.12 19.34 8.13
N GLU A 553 12.36 19.82 8.05
CA GLU A 553 13.54 18.95 8.05
C GLU A 553 14.03 18.64 9.47
N GLY A 554 14.51 17.41 9.64
CA GLY A 554 15.01 16.91 10.94
C GLY A 554 14.01 16.01 11.68
N THR A 555 14.46 15.44 12.80
CA THR A 555 13.67 14.48 13.62
C THR A 555 13.96 14.64 15.12
N PRO A 556 13.24 15.52 15.86
CA PRO A 556 12.23 16.49 15.41
C PRO A 556 12.87 17.67 14.65
N PRO A 557 12.09 18.42 13.86
CA PRO A 557 12.56 19.66 13.28
C PRO A 557 12.93 20.68 14.35
N SER A 558 14.11 21.30 14.22
CA SER A 558 14.56 22.34 15.17
C SER A 558 13.69 23.60 15.16
N SER A 559 13.00 23.86 14.05
CA SER A 559 12.04 24.96 13.89
C SER A 559 10.84 24.91 14.82
N LEU A 560 10.46 23.73 15.30
CA LEU A 560 9.25 23.55 16.13
C LEU A 560 9.33 24.33 17.43
N ALA A 561 10.51 24.38 18.07
CA ALA A 561 10.70 25.17 19.28
C ALA A 561 10.40 26.66 19.05
N THR A 562 10.83 27.24 17.92
CA THR A 562 10.53 28.62 17.55
C THR A 562 9.04 28.80 17.26
N LEU A 563 8.44 27.93 16.46
CA LEU A 563 7.02 28.03 16.09
C LEU A 563 6.10 27.90 17.31
N HIS A 564 6.40 27.02 18.24
CA HIS A 564 5.63 26.88 19.47
C HIS A 564 5.85 28.03 20.47
N SER A 565 6.98 28.72 20.41
CA SER A 565 7.17 29.95 21.21
C SER A 565 6.17 31.03 20.79
N TYR A 566 5.71 31.04 19.53
CA TYR A 566 4.68 31.99 19.07
C TYR A 566 3.35 31.82 19.82
N THR A 567 2.96 30.59 20.17
CA THR A 567 1.79 30.31 21.00
C THR A 567 1.89 30.99 22.36
N GLN A 568 3.07 30.96 22.99
CA GLN A 568 3.31 31.65 24.28
C GLN A 568 3.19 33.16 24.13
N MET A 569 3.63 33.74 23.00
CA MET A 569 3.57 35.18 22.74
C MET A 569 2.14 35.69 22.51
N VAL A 570 1.23 34.83 21.99
CA VAL A 570 -0.19 35.20 21.79
C VAL A 570 -1.12 34.65 22.88
N CYS A 571 -0.59 34.02 23.90
CA CYS A 571 -1.34 33.54 25.07
C CYS A 571 -1.96 34.69 25.88
N LYS A 572 -3.15 34.45 26.47
CA LYS A 572 -3.75 35.38 27.45
C LYS A 572 -2.86 35.46 28.69
N ASN A 573 -2.69 36.65 29.21
CA ASN A 573 -1.86 36.84 30.39
C ASN A 573 -2.70 36.77 31.70
N PRO A 574 -2.35 35.89 32.69
CA PRO A 574 -1.21 34.99 32.70
C PRO A 574 -1.41 33.78 31.74
N CYS A 575 -0.35 33.39 31.06
CA CYS A 575 -0.40 32.24 30.15
C CYS A 575 -0.51 30.94 30.95
N SER A 576 -1.56 30.16 30.69
CA SER A 576 -1.79 28.84 31.27
C SER A 576 -1.22 27.67 30.48
N LEU A 577 -0.69 27.94 29.30
CA LEU A 577 -0.09 26.89 28.46
C LEU A 577 1.31 26.54 28.94
N ALA A 578 1.59 25.26 29.06
CA ALA A 578 2.96 24.78 29.27
C ALA A 578 3.83 25.06 28.04
N PRO A 579 5.13 25.36 28.22
CA PRO A 579 6.07 25.42 27.11
C PRO A 579 6.06 24.12 26.32
N TRP A 580 6.16 24.22 24.99
CA TRP A 580 6.23 23.05 24.13
C TRP A 580 7.51 22.23 24.37
N THR A 581 7.37 20.95 24.37
CA THR A 581 8.49 19.99 24.35
C THR A 581 8.31 19.03 23.18
N PRO A 582 9.39 18.53 22.59
CA PRO A 582 9.30 17.51 21.55
C PRO A 582 8.46 16.32 21.99
N ALA A 583 7.68 15.76 21.07
CA ALA A 583 6.91 14.55 21.34
C ALA A 583 7.85 13.42 21.80
N PRO A 584 7.55 12.71 22.90
CA PRO A 584 8.39 11.63 23.39
C PRO A 584 8.54 10.55 22.33
N PHE A 585 9.77 10.09 22.13
CA PHE A 585 10.10 9.03 21.18
C PHE A 585 11.02 7.99 21.83
N GLY A 586 10.57 6.74 21.78
CA GLY A 586 11.31 5.64 22.37
C GLY A 586 11.12 5.47 23.88
N ASP A 587 10.18 6.19 24.48
CA ASP A 587 9.68 5.91 25.82
C ASP A 587 8.78 4.66 25.81
N ASP A 588 8.52 4.12 26.99
CA ASP A 588 7.74 2.88 27.13
C ASP A 588 6.32 3.02 26.57
N LYS A 589 5.73 4.21 26.56
CA LYS A 589 4.37 4.45 26.08
C LYS A 589 4.25 4.37 24.56
N GLY A 590 5.33 4.70 23.84
CA GLY A 590 5.40 4.56 22.38
C GLY A 590 5.87 3.19 21.90
N LEU A 591 6.13 2.25 22.82
CA LEU A 591 6.71 0.94 22.53
C LEU A 591 5.64 -0.15 22.40
N ASN A 592 5.71 -0.93 21.32
CA ASN A 592 4.96 -2.17 21.11
C ASN A 592 5.93 -3.30 20.81
N GLU A 593 5.82 -4.39 21.55
CA GLU A 593 6.65 -5.59 21.41
C GLU A 593 5.77 -6.79 21.10
N GLN A 594 6.16 -7.58 20.11
CA GLN A 594 5.42 -8.77 19.69
C GLN A 594 6.39 -9.91 19.41
N ASN A 595 6.06 -11.11 19.93
CA ASN A 595 6.76 -12.36 19.63
C ASN A 595 5.76 -13.36 19.05
N GLU A 596 6.05 -13.89 17.88
CA GLU A 596 5.25 -14.95 17.25
C GLU A 596 6.09 -16.19 17.01
N ARG A 597 5.63 -17.33 17.51
CA ARG A 597 6.22 -18.64 17.28
C ARG A 597 5.25 -19.52 16.51
N THR A 598 5.71 -20.08 15.38
CA THR A 598 4.92 -21.04 14.62
C THR A 598 5.60 -22.39 14.55
N LYS A 599 4.77 -23.45 14.64
CA LYS A 599 5.17 -24.84 14.42
C LYS A 599 4.24 -25.41 13.37
N ALA A 600 4.78 -25.89 12.26
CA ALA A 600 4.00 -26.47 11.18
C ALA A 600 4.53 -27.84 10.81
N ALA A 601 3.62 -28.73 10.45
CA ALA A 601 3.92 -30.03 9.85
C ALA A 601 3.01 -30.25 8.66
N TYR A 602 3.50 -30.91 7.61
CA TYR A 602 2.70 -31.25 6.45
C TYR A 602 3.03 -32.65 5.93
N ALA A 603 2.05 -33.24 5.25
CA ALA A 603 2.22 -34.40 4.40
C ALA A 603 1.43 -34.20 3.11
N GLN A 604 2.02 -34.58 1.96
CA GLN A 604 1.44 -34.45 0.64
C GLN A 604 1.79 -35.68 -0.20
N LEU A 605 0.77 -36.39 -0.64
CA LEU A 605 0.90 -37.55 -1.53
C LEU A 605 0.66 -37.09 -2.97
N ARG A 606 1.59 -37.40 -3.88
CA ARG A 606 1.44 -37.24 -5.31
C ARG A 606 1.10 -38.58 -5.97
N PHE A 607 0.17 -38.54 -6.91
CA PHE A 607 -0.29 -39.74 -7.62
C PHE A 607 -0.54 -39.45 -9.10
N GLY A 608 -0.55 -40.51 -9.92
CA GLY A 608 -0.84 -40.42 -11.35
C GLY A 608 -1.51 -41.70 -11.85
N PHE A 609 -2.45 -41.55 -12.78
CA PHE A 609 -3.18 -42.61 -13.44
C PHE A 609 -2.92 -42.49 -14.93
N ASP A 610 -1.70 -42.87 -15.37
CA ASP A 610 -1.26 -42.74 -16.76
C ASP A 610 -1.94 -43.74 -17.73
N HIS A 611 -2.55 -44.81 -17.16
CA HIS A 611 -3.25 -45.86 -17.92
C HIS A 611 -4.68 -45.48 -18.36
N LEU A 612 -5.19 -44.33 -17.86
CA LEU A 612 -6.51 -43.85 -18.26
C LEU A 612 -6.48 -43.27 -19.67
N PRO A 613 -7.60 -43.33 -20.42
CA PRO A 613 -7.71 -42.68 -21.73
C PRO A 613 -7.29 -41.22 -21.74
N TYR A 614 -7.54 -40.55 -20.62
CA TYR A 614 -7.05 -39.22 -20.31
C TYR A 614 -6.25 -39.31 -19.01
N PRO A 615 -4.93 -39.27 -19.07
CA PRO A 615 -4.07 -39.32 -17.88
C PRO A 615 -4.44 -38.26 -16.83
N VAL A 616 -4.53 -38.70 -15.60
CA VAL A 616 -4.85 -37.83 -14.45
C VAL A 616 -3.71 -37.91 -13.45
N ASP A 617 -3.14 -36.78 -13.11
CA ASP A 617 -2.16 -36.66 -12.04
C ASP A 617 -2.62 -35.62 -11.00
N GLY A 618 -2.01 -35.65 -9.82
CA GLY A 618 -2.37 -34.68 -8.79
C GLY A 618 -1.67 -34.90 -7.45
N ASN A 619 -2.06 -34.07 -6.50
CA ASN A 619 -1.62 -34.20 -5.12
C ASN A 619 -2.78 -33.99 -4.14
N VAL A 620 -2.70 -34.67 -3.00
CA VAL A 620 -3.55 -34.46 -1.83
C VAL A 620 -2.66 -34.29 -0.62
N GLY A 621 -2.96 -33.32 0.20
CA GLY A 621 -2.13 -33.01 1.37
C GLY A 621 -2.88 -32.34 2.50
N LEU A 622 -2.24 -32.36 3.64
CA LEU A 622 -2.68 -31.69 4.86
C LEU A 622 -1.49 -30.97 5.51
N ARG A 623 -1.70 -29.70 5.84
CA ARG A 623 -0.78 -28.92 6.65
C ARG A 623 -1.44 -28.54 7.97
N VAL A 624 -0.77 -28.75 9.09
CA VAL A 624 -1.22 -28.34 10.42
C VAL A 624 -0.26 -27.32 10.97
N VAL A 625 -0.80 -26.20 11.44
CA VAL A 625 -0.01 -25.06 11.92
C VAL A 625 -0.50 -24.63 13.28
N ARG A 626 0.40 -24.59 14.28
CA ARG A 626 0.15 -23.97 15.57
C ARG A 626 0.89 -22.63 15.64
N THR A 627 0.17 -21.58 16.00
CA THR A 627 0.71 -20.24 16.21
C THR A 627 0.52 -19.85 17.68
N ASN A 628 1.60 -19.36 18.30
CA ASN A 628 1.56 -18.72 19.61
C ASN A 628 2.05 -17.29 19.44
N MET A 629 1.32 -16.34 19.98
CA MET A 629 1.58 -14.91 19.87
C MET A 629 1.58 -14.30 21.26
N ARG A 630 2.55 -13.44 21.55
CA ARG A 630 2.58 -12.55 22.71
C ARG A 630 2.71 -11.12 22.21
N ALA A 631 1.83 -10.23 22.70
CA ALA A 631 1.90 -8.81 22.44
C ALA A 631 1.97 -8.03 23.75
N GLN A 632 2.83 -7.02 23.81
CA GLN A 632 3.00 -6.12 24.95
C GLN A 632 2.86 -4.67 24.49
N GLY A 633 2.25 -3.83 25.30
CA GLY A 633 2.02 -2.42 25.03
C GLY A 633 1.36 -1.72 26.21
N TYR A 634 0.61 -0.64 25.97
CA TYR A 634 0.07 0.20 27.01
C TYR A 634 -1.40 0.59 26.77
N THR A 635 -2.17 0.75 27.87
CA THR A 635 -3.43 1.49 27.89
C THR A 635 -3.16 2.86 28.50
N LEU A 636 -3.45 3.92 27.73
CA LEU A 636 -3.16 5.30 28.12
C LEU A 636 -4.45 6.10 28.25
N PHE A 637 -4.54 6.85 29.32
CA PHE A 637 -5.53 7.90 29.53
C PHE A 637 -4.87 9.11 30.17
N THR A 638 -5.00 10.27 29.52
CA THR A 638 -4.54 11.54 30.06
C THR A 638 -5.77 12.39 30.37
N PRO A 639 -6.01 12.76 31.64
CA PRO A 639 -7.13 13.60 32.01
C PRO A 639 -7.08 14.96 31.30
N PRO A 640 -8.24 15.51 30.92
CA PRO A 640 -8.27 16.89 30.41
C PRO A 640 -7.88 17.89 31.53
N THR A 641 -7.30 19.00 31.10
CA THR A 641 -6.92 20.09 32.01
C THR A 641 -8.10 20.93 32.51
N SER A 642 -9.34 20.61 32.09
CA SER A 642 -10.54 21.34 32.46
C SER A 642 -10.82 21.26 33.96
N THR A 643 -11.03 22.40 34.56
CA THR A 643 -11.44 22.55 35.98
C THR A 643 -12.91 22.90 36.13
N LEU A 644 -13.69 22.85 35.05
CA LEU A 644 -15.11 23.20 35.06
C LEU A 644 -15.91 22.30 36.00
N PRO A 645 -16.89 22.88 36.75
CA PRO A 645 -17.84 22.11 37.53
C PRO A 645 -18.60 21.10 36.67
N GLY A 646 -18.77 19.90 37.19
CA GLY A 646 -19.46 18.81 36.47
C GLY A 646 -18.59 17.95 35.59
N VAL A 647 -17.30 18.27 35.38
CA VAL A 647 -16.35 17.43 34.66
C VAL A 647 -15.81 16.35 35.62
N PRO A 648 -16.08 15.04 35.40
CA PRO A 648 -15.56 13.97 36.25
C PRO A 648 -14.02 13.92 36.21
N ARG A 649 -13.43 13.73 37.38
CA ARG A 649 -11.97 13.59 37.52
C ARG A 649 -11.58 12.15 37.48
N ILE A 650 -11.23 11.65 36.30
CA ILE A 650 -10.74 10.29 36.09
C ILE A 650 -9.21 10.33 36.26
N PRO A 651 -8.62 9.43 37.07
CA PRO A 651 -7.17 9.38 37.25
C PRO A 651 -6.45 9.03 35.93
N ALA A 652 -5.28 9.63 35.71
CA ALA A 652 -4.42 9.26 34.60
C ALA A 652 -4.06 7.77 34.65
N GLN A 653 -4.08 7.12 33.51
CA GLN A 653 -3.67 5.73 33.39
C GLN A 653 -2.49 5.58 32.42
N SER A 654 -1.57 4.67 32.78
CA SER A 654 -0.45 4.25 31.93
C SER A 654 -0.09 2.82 32.29
N ASP A 655 -1.02 1.89 31.96
CA ASP A 655 -0.90 0.49 32.37
C ASP A 655 -0.21 -0.32 31.28
N LYS A 656 0.89 -0.99 31.63
CA LYS A 656 1.51 -1.97 30.74
C LYS A 656 0.65 -3.22 30.68
N ILE A 657 0.33 -3.66 29.47
CA ILE A 657 -0.48 -4.85 29.23
C ILE A 657 0.34 -5.89 28.45
N SER A 658 0.11 -7.16 28.78
CA SER A 658 0.70 -8.29 28.05
C SER A 658 -0.40 -9.30 27.75
N VAL A 659 -0.57 -9.67 26.50
CA VAL A 659 -1.61 -10.58 26.03
C VAL A 659 -1.00 -11.74 25.27
N ASP A 660 -1.33 -12.97 25.68
CA ASP A 660 -0.97 -14.20 24.99
C ASP A 660 -2.17 -14.72 24.19
N ASN A 661 -1.91 -15.16 22.96
CA ASN A 661 -2.92 -15.77 22.08
C ASN A 661 -2.34 -17.02 21.42
N SER A 662 -3.14 -18.07 21.27
CA SER A 662 -2.72 -19.27 20.56
C SER A 662 -3.87 -19.93 19.81
N TYR A 663 -3.56 -20.46 18.61
CA TYR A 663 -4.53 -21.18 17.80
C TYR A 663 -3.85 -22.24 16.93
N THR A 664 -4.62 -23.24 16.50
CA THR A 664 -4.17 -24.31 15.60
C THR A 664 -5.12 -24.41 14.42
N ASN A 665 -4.58 -24.47 13.20
CA ASN A 665 -5.33 -24.59 11.97
C ASN A 665 -4.87 -25.81 11.18
N ALA A 666 -5.84 -26.54 10.61
CA ALA A 666 -5.61 -27.64 9.68
C ALA A 666 -6.02 -27.17 8.27
N LEU A 667 -5.12 -27.30 7.31
CA LEU A 667 -5.24 -26.74 5.96
C LEU A 667 -5.15 -27.89 4.93
N PRO A 668 -6.25 -28.55 4.57
CA PRO A 668 -6.28 -29.55 3.53
C PRO A 668 -6.15 -28.94 2.14
N SER A 669 -5.54 -29.67 1.22
CA SER A 669 -5.43 -29.31 -0.20
C SER A 669 -5.57 -30.52 -1.11
N LEU A 670 -6.15 -30.30 -2.28
CA LEU A 670 -6.26 -31.27 -3.37
C LEU A 670 -6.07 -30.53 -4.69
N ASN A 671 -5.12 -30.98 -5.50
CA ASN A 671 -4.92 -30.51 -6.87
C ASN A 671 -5.00 -31.72 -7.80
N LEU A 672 -5.78 -31.60 -8.87
CA LEU A 672 -5.92 -32.62 -9.91
C LEU A 672 -5.65 -31.98 -11.27
N ARG A 673 -4.93 -32.70 -12.14
CA ARG A 673 -4.70 -32.33 -13.52
C ARG A 673 -5.04 -33.51 -14.43
N MET A 674 -5.91 -33.26 -15.41
CA MET A 674 -6.27 -34.23 -16.46
C MET A 674 -5.71 -33.74 -17.80
N LYS A 675 -4.99 -34.57 -18.51
CA LYS A 675 -4.41 -34.27 -19.82
C LYS A 675 -5.26 -34.90 -20.93
N VAL A 676 -5.61 -34.07 -21.93
CA VAL A 676 -6.33 -34.50 -23.15
C VAL A 676 -5.40 -34.28 -24.34
N GLY A 677 -4.67 -35.33 -24.70
CA GLY A 677 -3.56 -35.22 -25.64
C GLY A 677 -2.38 -34.38 -25.08
N ASN A 678 -1.61 -33.75 -25.95
CA ASN A 678 -0.41 -32.98 -25.59
C ASN A 678 -0.68 -31.49 -25.40
N GLU A 679 -1.84 -31.00 -25.83
CA GLU A 679 -2.12 -29.57 -25.94
C GLU A 679 -3.15 -29.07 -24.93
N LEU A 680 -4.12 -29.92 -24.53
CA LEU A 680 -5.22 -29.54 -23.66
C LEU A 680 -5.10 -30.20 -22.29
N GLN A 681 -5.23 -29.42 -21.24
CA GLN A 681 -5.33 -29.93 -19.87
C GLN A 681 -6.39 -29.21 -19.06
N PHE A 682 -6.99 -29.92 -18.14
CA PHE A 682 -7.94 -29.40 -17.16
C PHE A 682 -7.33 -29.53 -15.77
N ARG A 683 -7.54 -28.52 -14.92
CA ARG A 683 -7.18 -28.61 -13.50
C ARG A 683 -8.39 -28.36 -12.62
N THR A 684 -8.42 -29.04 -11.51
CA THR A 684 -9.36 -28.78 -10.41
C THR A 684 -8.57 -28.71 -9.12
N ALA A 685 -8.79 -27.67 -8.34
CA ALA A 685 -8.09 -27.50 -7.08
C ALA A 685 -9.06 -27.10 -5.97
N PHE A 686 -8.86 -27.69 -4.80
CA PHE A 686 -9.52 -27.32 -3.56
C PHE A 686 -8.46 -27.08 -2.49
N SER A 687 -8.60 -25.99 -1.72
CA SER A 687 -7.74 -25.77 -0.57
C SER A 687 -8.44 -24.98 0.52
N GLN A 688 -8.03 -25.20 1.76
CA GLN A 688 -8.28 -24.27 2.85
C GLN A 688 -7.01 -23.45 3.09
N GLY A 689 -7.12 -22.13 2.92
CA GLY A 689 -6.07 -21.17 3.20
C GLY A 689 -6.34 -20.38 4.48
N MET A 690 -5.29 -19.82 5.06
CA MET A 690 -5.37 -18.89 6.19
C MET A 690 -4.49 -17.68 5.95
N THR A 691 -4.89 -16.52 6.49
CA THR A 691 -4.01 -15.34 6.64
C THR A 691 -4.06 -14.89 8.08
N ARG A 692 -2.91 -14.79 8.72
CA ARG A 692 -2.79 -14.24 10.07
C ARG A 692 -3.04 -12.74 10.05
N PRO A 693 -3.58 -12.16 11.14
CA PRO A 693 -3.65 -10.71 11.30
C PRO A 693 -2.26 -10.09 11.12
N GLU A 694 -2.19 -8.92 10.53
CA GLU A 694 -0.94 -8.16 10.44
C GLU A 694 -0.42 -7.76 11.83
N PHE A 695 0.88 -7.55 11.99
CA PHE A 695 1.45 -7.22 13.29
C PHE A 695 0.87 -5.93 13.87
N TYR A 696 0.63 -4.90 13.01
CA TYR A 696 -0.02 -3.67 13.47
C TYR A 696 -1.45 -3.90 13.97
N GLN A 697 -2.20 -4.87 13.41
CA GLN A 697 -3.55 -5.21 13.87
C GLN A 697 -3.56 -5.92 15.23
N MET A 698 -2.43 -6.46 15.66
CA MET A 698 -2.29 -7.19 16.93
C MET A 698 -1.52 -6.40 18.00
N GLN A 699 -1.31 -5.10 17.82
CA GLN A 699 -0.69 -4.26 18.84
C GLN A 699 -1.55 -4.20 20.09
N ALA A 700 -0.92 -4.30 21.26
CA ALA A 700 -1.56 -4.19 22.57
C ALA A 700 -1.53 -2.72 23.04
N TYR A 701 -2.12 -1.80 22.28
CA TYR A 701 -2.06 -0.37 22.54
C TYR A 701 -3.44 0.27 22.42
N THR A 702 -3.86 0.94 23.49
CA THR A 702 -5.16 1.63 23.55
C THR A 702 -4.99 3.02 24.13
N THR A 703 -5.56 4.02 23.47
CA THR A 703 -5.68 5.37 23.98
C THR A 703 -7.12 5.69 24.32
N LEU A 704 -7.34 6.36 25.43
CA LEU A 704 -8.62 6.82 25.91
C LEU A 704 -8.61 8.33 26.02
N SER A 705 -9.72 8.98 25.68
CA SER A 705 -9.87 10.44 25.67
C SER A 705 -11.20 10.85 26.28
N GLN A 706 -11.16 11.86 27.16
CA GLN A 706 -12.33 12.53 27.71
C GLN A 706 -12.41 13.92 27.09
N ASN A 707 -13.27 14.10 26.10
CA ASN A 707 -13.42 15.35 25.35
C ASN A 707 -14.51 16.19 25.98
N VAL A 708 -14.12 17.30 26.63
CA VAL A 708 -15.03 18.23 27.29
C VAL A 708 -15.45 19.30 26.30
N ARG A 709 -16.75 19.39 26.01
CA ARG A 709 -17.34 20.48 25.22
C ARG A 709 -17.95 21.51 26.13
N THR A 710 -17.75 22.77 25.78
CA THR A 710 -18.24 23.90 26.52
C THR A 710 -19.06 24.83 25.64
N ARG A 711 -20.02 25.54 26.23
CA ARG A 711 -20.72 26.66 25.60
C ARG A 711 -20.57 27.89 26.48
N GLN A 712 -20.68 29.07 25.89
CA GLN A 712 -20.75 30.34 26.64
C GLN A 712 -22.15 30.48 27.25
N ASP A 713 -22.20 30.79 28.54
CA ASP A 713 -23.41 31.21 29.19
C ASP A 713 -23.72 32.67 28.80
N ALA A 714 -24.91 32.90 28.23
CA ALA A 714 -25.28 34.20 27.66
C ALA A 714 -25.44 35.30 28.73
N ALA A 715 -25.65 34.92 30.00
CA ALA A 715 -25.86 35.89 31.11
C ALA A 715 -24.55 36.26 31.80
N THR A 716 -23.63 35.32 31.92
CA THR A 716 -22.39 35.50 32.70
C THR A 716 -21.14 35.59 31.82
N ASN A 717 -21.25 35.31 30.53
CA ASN A 717 -20.15 35.21 29.57
C ASN A 717 -19.03 34.26 30.03
N THR A 718 -19.38 33.22 30.80
CA THR A 718 -18.46 32.20 31.31
C THR A 718 -18.66 30.89 30.53
N ALA A 719 -17.57 30.12 30.37
CA ALA A 719 -17.66 28.81 29.81
C ALA A 719 -18.35 27.84 30.78
N ILE A 720 -19.41 27.19 30.37
CA ILE A 720 -20.10 26.13 31.10
C ILE A 720 -20.04 24.81 30.35
N LEU A 721 -20.09 23.72 31.09
CA LEU A 721 -20.09 22.40 30.51
C LEU A 721 -21.33 22.18 29.62
N GLU A 722 -21.13 21.79 28.38
CA GLU A 722 -22.18 21.41 27.43
C GLU A 722 -22.33 19.89 27.37
N SER A 723 -21.24 19.18 27.12
CA SER A 723 -21.22 17.73 27.07
C SER A 723 -19.83 17.16 27.30
N ILE A 724 -19.75 15.87 27.57
CA ILE A 724 -18.49 15.13 27.67
C ILE A 724 -18.60 13.89 26.78
N ASP A 725 -17.65 13.74 25.86
CA ASP A 725 -17.53 12.55 25.02
C ASP A 725 -16.39 11.68 25.53
N TYR A 726 -16.70 10.42 25.88
CA TYR A 726 -15.72 9.42 26.26
C TYR A 726 -15.43 8.52 25.07
N SER A 727 -14.24 8.63 24.53
CA SER A 727 -13.82 7.91 23.32
C SER A 727 -12.47 7.23 23.50
N GLY A 728 -12.17 6.28 22.65
CA GLY A 728 -10.88 5.62 22.64
C GLY A 728 -10.57 4.93 21.32
N ASN A 729 -9.31 4.66 21.11
CA ASN A 729 -8.81 3.95 19.95
C ASN A 729 -7.84 2.86 20.39
N ALA A 730 -8.17 1.61 20.08
CA ALA A 730 -7.23 0.51 20.17
C ALA A 730 -6.55 0.31 18.82
N ARG A 731 -5.26 0.57 18.73
CA ARG A 731 -4.48 0.41 17.49
C ARG A 731 -4.52 -1.03 16.96
N GLY A 732 -4.66 -2.02 17.86
CA GLY A 732 -4.77 -3.41 17.51
C GLY A 732 -5.57 -4.22 18.54
N ASN A 733 -5.66 -5.54 18.28
CA ASN A 733 -6.28 -6.50 19.17
C ASN A 733 -5.47 -7.81 19.16
N PRO A 734 -4.68 -8.09 20.19
CA PRO A 734 -3.86 -9.31 20.26
C PRO A 734 -4.64 -10.61 20.20
N LEU A 735 -5.95 -10.59 20.50
CA LEU A 735 -6.83 -11.77 20.50
C LEU A 735 -7.39 -12.13 19.11
N LEU A 736 -7.00 -11.43 18.06
CA LEU A 736 -7.42 -11.73 16.70
C LEU A 736 -7.03 -13.14 16.28
N LYS A 737 -7.94 -13.78 15.53
CA LYS A 737 -7.75 -15.07 14.87
C LYS A 737 -7.46 -14.87 13.38
N PRO A 738 -6.84 -15.87 12.70
CA PRO A 738 -6.65 -15.79 11.26
C PRO A 738 -7.97 -15.69 10.51
N THR A 739 -7.98 -14.93 9.43
CA THR A 739 -8.99 -15.05 8.38
C THR A 739 -8.76 -16.35 7.62
N LEU A 740 -9.80 -17.14 7.45
CA LEU A 740 -9.76 -18.41 6.73
C LEU A 740 -10.53 -18.33 5.41
N SER A 741 -10.07 -19.07 4.40
CA SER A 741 -10.72 -19.14 3.09
C SER A 741 -10.81 -20.56 2.58
N ASN A 742 -12.01 -20.99 2.16
CA ASN A 742 -12.20 -22.18 1.36
C ASN A 742 -12.15 -21.78 -0.12
N ASN A 743 -11.18 -22.33 -0.85
CA ASN A 743 -10.92 -22.02 -2.24
C ASN A 743 -11.28 -23.20 -3.12
N PHE A 744 -11.94 -22.91 -4.24
CA PHE A 744 -12.25 -23.90 -5.29
C PHE A 744 -11.93 -23.28 -6.64
N ASP A 745 -11.17 -24.00 -7.46
CA ASP A 745 -10.71 -23.56 -8.76
C ASP A 745 -10.93 -24.67 -9.80
N VAL A 746 -11.30 -24.27 -11.02
CA VAL A 746 -11.31 -25.12 -12.21
C VAL A 746 -10.66 -24.36 -13.35
N THR A 747 -9.71 -24.97 -14.07
CA THR A 747 -9.06 -24.37 -15.23
C THR A 747 -9.15 -25.27 -16.45
N ALA A 748 -9.21 -24.65 -17.63
CA ALA A 748 -8.99 -25.28 -18.93
C ALA A 748 -7.82 -24.55 -19.60
N GLU A 749 -6.81 -25.29 -20.01
CA GLU A 749 -5.54 -24.76 -20.53
C GLU A 749 -5.20 -25.43 -21.84
N TYR A 750 -5.21 -24.64 -22.94
CA TYR A 750 -4.92 -25.12 -24.29
C TYR A 750 -3.61 -24.54 -24.79
N TYR A 751 -2.60 -25.39 -25.00
CA TYR A 751 -1.23 -25.05 -25.39
C TYR A 751 -0.98 -25.49 -26.82
N PHE A 752 -1.30 -24.63 -27.80
CA PHE A 752 -1.24 -24.97 -29.22
C PHE A 752 0.06 -24.52 -29.91
N GLY A 753 1.08 -24.16 -29.12
CA GLY A 753 2.42 -23.81 -29.59
C GLY A 753 3.37 -23.50 -28.46
N ARG A 754 4.65 -23.33 -28.75
CA ARG A 754 5.68 -23.06 -27.73
C ARG A 754 5.44 -21.80 -26.93
N THR A 755 4.85 -20.78 -27.59
CA THR A 755 4.52 -19.48 -26.99
C THR A 755 3.04 -19.17 -27.17
N SER A 756 2.22 -20.17 -27.49
CA SER A 756 0.82 -19.99 -27.85
C SER A 756 -0.07 -20.78 -26.89
N SER A 757 -0.92 -20.06 -26.17
CA SER A 757 -1.84 -20.66 -25.21
C SER A 757 -3.13 -19.85 -25.05
N LEU A 758 -4.21 -20.57 -24.73
CA LEU A 758 -5.48 -20.02 -24.25
C LEU A 758 -5.81 -20.70 -22.92
N THR A 759 -6.01 -19.92 -21.87
CA THR A 759 -6.34 -20.44 -20.55
C THR A 759 -7.60 -19.78 -20.01
N VAL A 760 -8.48 -20.57 -19.41
CA VAL A 760 -9.70 -20.10 -18.75
C VAL A 760 -9.72 -20.69 -17.34
N ALA A 761 -9.93 -19.87 -16.33
CA ALA A 761 -10.05 -20.30 -14.95
C ALA A 761 -11.34 -19.75 -14.33
N LEU A 762 -12.05 -20.63 -13.62
CA LEU A 762 -13.16 -20.29 -12.75
C LEU A 762 -12.71 -20.44 -11.30
N PHE A 763 -13.00 -19.47 -10.45
CA PHE A 763 -12.64 -19.56 -9.04
C PHE A 763 -13.77 -19.12 -8.11
N ASN A 764 -13.77 -19.69 -6.91
CA ASN A 764 -14.65 -19.31 -5.82
C ASN A 764 -13.87 -19.34 -4.51
N LYS A 765 -13.85 -18.23 -3.78
CA LYS A 765 -13.24 -18.10 -2.46
C LYS A 765 -14.29 -17.67 -1.44
N ARG A 766 -14.46 -18.44 -0.36
CA ARG A 766 -15.37 -18.15 0.75
C ARG A 766 -14.55 -17.86 1.99
N LEU A 767 -14.61 -16.61 2.44
CA LEU A 767 -13.85 -16.11 3.57
C LEU A 767 -14.72 -16.11 4.83
N LYS A 768 -14.10 -16.41 5.97
CA LYS A 768 -14.67 -16.26 7.30
C LYS A 768 -13.67 -15.60 8.24
N ASP A 769 -14.16 -15.03 9.32
CA ASP A 769 -13.37 -14.34 10.33
C ASP A 769 -12.56 -13.15 9.76
N ILE A 770 -13.16 -12.44 8.76
CA ILE A 770 -12.58 -11.22 8.20
C ILE A 770 -12.51 -10.18 9.32
N ILE A 771 -11.35 -9.51 9.40
CA ILE A 771 -11.08 -8.48 10.41
C ILE A 771 -11.77 -7.18 9.98
N ILE A 772 -12.55 -6.62 10.89
CA ILE A 772 -13.28 -5.37 10.73
C ILE A 772 -13.11 -4.49 11.97
N GLY A 773 -13.32 -3.18 11.87
CA GLY A 773 -13.44 -2.30 13.02
C GLY A 773 -14.74 -2.57 13.79
N LYS A 774 -14.68 -2.65 15.11
CA LYS A 774 -15.83 -2.73 16.01
C LYS A 774 -15.61 -1.86 17.21
N THR A 775 -16.67 -1.16 17.62
CA THR A 775 -16.68 -0.39 18.85
C THR A 775 -17.15 -1.27 20.02
N SER A 776 -16.48 -1.13 21.15
CA SER A 776 -16.80 -1.72 22.45
C SER A 776 -16.61 -0.67 23.54
N PHE A 777 -17.05 -0.96 24.76
CA PHE A 777 -16.88 -0.05 25.89
C PHE A 777 -15.71 -0.49 26.76
N HIS A 778 -14.92 0.50 27.21
CA HIS A 778 -13.90 0.36 28.23
C HIS A 778 -14.27 1.27 29.41
N THR A 779 -14.54 0.71 30.58
CA THR A 779 -15.04 1.46 31.73
C THR A 779 -13.90 1.91 32.65
N LEU A 780 -13.79 3.21 32.90
CA LEU A 780 -12.92 3.78 33.92
C LEU A 780 -13.77 4.36 35.06
N GLN A 781 -13.23 4.35 36.28
CA GLN A 781 -13.86 5.00 37.44
C GLN A 781 -13.23 6.37 37.67
N ASP A 782 -14.06 7.36 38.03
CA ASP A 782 -13.60 8.65 38.49
C ASP A 782 -13.16 8.59 39.98
N THR A 783 -12.65 9.68 40.50
CA THR A 783 -12.22 9.79 41.90
C THR A 783 -13.37 9.65 42.93
N ALA A 784 -14.62 9.72 42.49
CA ALA A 784 -15.82 9.46 43.29
C ALA A 784 -16.32 8.01 43.16
N GLY A 785 -15.63 7.16 42.41
CA GLY A 785 -16.01 5.76 42.17
C GLY A 785 -17.16 5.56 41.18
N GLN A 786 -17.50 6.61 40.38
CA GLN A 786 -18.54 6.51 39.37
C GLN A 786 -17.92 5.93 38.07
N PRO A 787 -18.59 4.95 37.43
CA PRO A 787 -18.11 4.38 36.19
C PRO A 787 -18.41 5.30 34.99
N HIS A 788 -17.44 5.42 34.08
CA HIS A 788 -17.55 6.13 32.79
C HIS A 788 -17.13 5.20 31.67
N ASP A 789 -18.01 5.00 30.69
CA ASP A 789 -17.82 4.09 29.57
C ASP A 789 -17.19 4.80 28.37
N PHE A 790 -15.95 4.48 28.10
CA PHE A 790 -15.22 4.94 26.92
C PHE A 790 -15.56 4.05 25.71
N MET A 791 -16.04 4.67 24.66
CA MET A 791 -16.35 4.01 23.40
C MET A 791 -15.06 3.76 22.60
N VAL A 792 -14.53 2.53 22.63
CA VAL A 792 -13.25 2.16 22.03
C VAL A 792 -13.46 1.40 20.73
N THR A 793 -12.91 1.88 19.63
CA THR A 793 -12.87 1.17 18.35
C THR A 793 -11.63 0.31 18.26
N ALA A 794 -11.81 -0.97 17.94
CA ALA A 794 -10.73 -1.96 17.82
C ALA A 794 -10.97 -2.91 16.63
N PRO A 795 -9.92 -3.50 16.03
CA PRO A 795 -10.10 -4.58 15.06
C PRO A 795 -10.63 -5.86 15.73
N VAL A 796 -11.62 -6.51 15.10
CA VAL A 796 -12.19 -7.79 15.54
C VAL A 796 -12.46 -8.71 14.35
N ASN A 797 -12.53 -10.03 14.59
CA ASN A 797 -13.04 -11.00 13.61
C ASN A 797 -14.56 -10.93 13.57
N GLY A 798 -15.17 -10.38 12.53
CA GLY A 798 -16.63 -10.10 12.52
C GLY A 798 -17.37 -10.31 11.23
N ALA A 799 -16.68 -10.46 10.09
CA ALA A 799 -17.36 -10.55 8.80
C ALA A 799 -17.07 -11.85 8.03
N LYS A 800 -17.98 -12.17 7.09
CA LYS A 800 -17.82 -13.23 6.09
C LYS A 800 -17.85 -12.60 4.70
N GLY A 801 -17.04 -13.15 3.78
CA GLY A 801 -16.93 -12.66 2.42
C GLY A 801 -16.97 -13.77 1.38
N ARG A 802 -17.30 -13.39 0.16
CA ARG A 802 -17.22 -14.25 -1.02
C ARG A 802 -16.60 -13.47 -2.16
N ALA A 803 -15.68 -14.11 -2.89
CA ALA A 803 -15.17 -13.64 -4.16
C ALA A 803 -15.24 -14.79 -5.17
N SER A 804 -15.89 -14.58 -6.32
CA SER A 804 -16.02 -15.55 -7.40
C SER A 804 -15.73 -14.85 -8.71
N GLY A 805 -15.15 -15.57 -9.69
CA GLY A 805 -14.88 -14.93 -10.95
C GLY A 805 -14.37 -15.86 -12.03
N ILE A 806 -14.05 -15.26 -13.17
CA ILE A 806 -13.46 -15.88 -14.33
C ILE A 806 -12.21 -15.14 -14.73
N GLU A 807 -11.18 -15.89 -15.07
CA GLU A 807 -9.92 -15.40 -15.63
C GLU A 807 -9.73 -16.00 -17.01
N ILE A 808 -9.37 -15.19 -18.00
CA ILE A 808 -9.06 -15.61 -19.37
C ILE A 808 -7.67 -15.07 -19.69
N GLY A 809 -6.77 -15.92 -20.15
CA GLY A 809 -5.44 -15.57 -20.63
C GLY A 809 -5.21 -16.09 -22.04
N TYR A 810 -4.70 -15.25 -22.92
CA TYR A 810 -4.34 -15.61 -24.29
C TYR A 810 -2.97 -15.03 -24.62
N GLN A 811 -2.13 -15.85 -25.26
CA GLN A 811 -0.88 -15.39 -25.86
C GLN A 811 -0.55 -16.17 -27.12
N GLN A 812 0.02 -15.49 -28.12
CA GLN A 812 0.46 -16.12 -29.38
C GLN A 812 1.48 -15.25 -30.12
N TYR A 813 2.55 -15.85 -30.65
CA TYR A 813 3.34 -15.29 -31.74
C TYR A 813 2.87 -15.86 -33.08
N PHE A 814 2.82 -15.00 -34.12
CA PHE A 814 2.31 -15.32 -35.42
C PHE A 814 3.43 -15.86 -36.36
N ASP A 815 4.10 -16.91 -35.94
CA ASP A 815 5.27 -17.52 -36.60
C ASP A 815 5.04 -17.91 -38.05
N LYS A 816 3.77 -18.18 -38.41
CA LYS A 816 3.38 -18.60 -39.76
C LYS A 816 3.23 -17.41 -40.73
N LEU A 817 3.29 -16.16 -40.26
CA LEU A 817 3.24 -15.01 -41.14
C LEU A 817 4.56 -14.81 -41.89
N PRO A 818 4.53 -14.31 -43.15
CA PRO A 818 5.74 -14.17 -43.94
C PRO A 818 6.62 -13.00 -43.52
N GLY A 819 7.91 -13.12 -43.74
CA GLY A 819 8.89 -12.05 -43.61
C GLY A 819 8.91 -11.43 -42.20
N LEU A 820 8.93 -10.11 -42.12
CA LEU A 820 8.97 -9.36 -40.87
C LEU A 820 7.73 -9.55 -40.01
N LEU A 821 6.60 -9.92 -40.58
CA LEU A 821 5.34 -10.12 -39.88
C LEU A 821 5.38 -11.31 -38.90
N SER A 822 6.27 -12.29 -39.12
CA SER A 822 6.43 -13.41 -38.18
C SER A 822 7.01 -13.04 -36.80
N GLY A 823 7.51 -11.80 -36.66
CA GLY A 823 7.94 -11.26 -35.36
C GLY A 823 6.79 -10.76 -34.50
N PHE A 824 5.60 -10.54 -35.03
CA PHE A 824 4.47 -10.04 -34.27
C PHE A 824 3.86 -11.13 -33.39
N GLY A 825 3.40 -10.70 -32.24
CA GLY A 825 2.65 -11.50 -31.29
C GLY A 825 1.65 -10.65 -30.49
N VAL A 826 0.74 -11.31 -29.80
CA VAL A 826 -0.20 -10.70 -28.88
C VAL A 826 -0.22 -11.45 -27.57
N SER A 827 -0.42 -10.73 -26.47
CA SER A 827 -0.67 -11.30 -25.16
C SER A 827 -1.79 -10.49 -24.51
N GLY A 828 -2.73 -11.17 -23.88
CA GLY A 828 -3.81 -10.50 -23.19
C GLY A 828 -4.40 -11.34 -22.08
N ASN A 829 -4.91 -10.68 -21.05
CA ASN A 829 -5.69 -11.32 -20.01
C ASN A 829 -6.89 -10.47 -19.62
N TYR A 830 -7.93 -11.14 -19.16
CA TYR A 830 -9.14 -10.54 -18.66
C TYR A 830 -9.56 -11.23 -17.38
N THR A 831 -10.00 -10.47 -16.40
CA THR A 831 -10.48 -10.96 -15.12
C THR A 831 -11.80 -10.28 -14.77
N TYR A 832 -12.81 -11.10 -14.46
CA TYR A 832 -14.08 -10.67 -13.91
C TYR A 832 -14.21 -11.19 -12.47
N ILE A 833 -14.61 -10.32 -11.52
CA ILE A 833 -14.79 -10.66 -10.11
C ILE A 833 -16.13 -10.14 -9.61
N ASP A 834 -16.93 -11.04 -9.03
CA ASP A 834 -18.10 -10.70 -8.22
C ASP A 834 -17.80 -10.97 -6.75
N SER A 835 -18.07 -9.98 -5.90
CA SER A 835 -17.75 -10.07 -4.47
C SER A 835 -18.87 -9.52 -3.60
N SER A 836 -18.99 -10.08 -2.42
CA SER A 836 -19.92 -9.62 -1.39
C SER A 836 -19.34 -9.82 -0.01
N MET A 837 -19.68 -8.92 0.91
CA MET A 837 -19.32 -9.03 2.32
C MET A 837 -20.59 -8.95 3.16
N LYS A 838 -20.67 -9.80 4.19
CA LYS A 838 -21.78 -9.85 5.14
C LYS A 838 -21.26 -9.83 6.56
N LEU A 839 -21.90 -9.06 7.40
CA LEU A 839 -21.72 -9.09 8.84
C LEU A 839 -22.31 -10.35 9.46
N GLY A 840 -21.67 -10.84 10.49
CA GLY A 840 -22.27 -11.84 11.39
C GLY A 840 -23.21 -11.17 12.40
N GLY A 841 -24.51 -11.16 12.10
CA GLY A 841 -25.57 -10.72 13.02
C GLY A 841 -25.80 -9.21 13.07
N GLY A 842 -27.00 -8.78 12.71
CA GLY A 842 -27.46 -7.41 12.84
C GLY A 842 -28.24 -6.94 11.61
N ALA A 843 -29.46 -6.48 11.81
CA ALA A 843 -30.29 -5.89 10.77
C ALA A 843 -29.68 -4.55 10.34
N SER A 844 -29.61 -4.31 9.04
CA SER A 844 -29.34 -2.98 8.50
C SER A 844 -30.49 -2.05 8.85
N GLN A 845 -30.25 -1.08 9.73
CA GLN A 845 -31.19 0.02 9.91
C GLN A 845 -31.01 1.00 8.73
N GLY A 846 -32.10 1.63 8.30
CA GLY A 846 -32.05 2.63 7.21
C GLY A 846 -31.25 3.90 7.57
N TRP A 847 -30.93 4.10 8.85
CA TRP A 847 -30.22 5.24 9.41
C TRP A 847 -29.05 4.80 10.28
N CYS A 848 -27.96 5.59 10.25
CA CYS A 848 -26.78 5.41 11.10
C CYS A 848 -26.83 6.29 12.37
N THR A 849 -27.93 6.97 12.64
CA THR A 849 -28.22 7.77 13.84
C THR A 849 -29.31 7.09 14.68
N PRO A 850 -29.07 5.88 15.22
CA PRO A 850 -30.02 5.22 16.12
C PRO A 850 -29.83 5.72 17.56
N LYS A 851 -30.79 5.40 18.41
CA LYS A 851 -30.69 5.61 19.86
C LYS A 851 -29.54 4.81 20.50
N ASP A 852 -29.12 3.72 19.86
CA ASP A 852 -28.00 2.88 20.33
C ASP A 852 -26.76 3.10 19.45
N THR A 853 -25.80 3.85 20.00
CA THR A 853 -24.58 4.26 19.34
C THR A 853 -23.62 3.10 19.01
N ALA A 854 -23.66 2.00 19.76
CA ALA A 854 -22.78 0.85 19.53
C ALA A 854 -23.16 0.07 18.25
N LEU A 855 -24.46 -0.11 17.98
CA LEU A 855 -24.96 -0.74 16.76
C LEU A 855 -24.77 0.18 15.55
N GLY A 856 -24.91 1.49 15.71
CA GLY A 856 -24.71 2.48 14.65
C GLY A 856 -23.30 2.47 14.07
N ASN A 857 -22.27 2.32 14.90
CA ASN A 857 -20.88 2.33 14.44
C ASN A 857 -20.51 1.12 13.59
N ILE A 858 -20.99 -0.09 13.91
CA ILE A 858 -20.75 -1.29 13.08
C ILE A 858 -21.43 -1.14 11.72
N ALA A 859 -22.67 -0.66 11.71
CA ALA A 859 -23.42 -0.42 10.47
C ALA A 859 -22.71 0.64 9.60
N ARG A 860 -22.18 1.72 10.21
CA ARG A 860 -21.47 2.80 9.54
C ARG A 860 -20.19 2.30 8.83
N ASP A 861 -19.33 1.59 9.53
CA ASP A 861 -18.01 1.19 9.02
C ASP A 861 -18.09 0.16 7.88
N LEU A 862 -19.20 -0.54 7.74
CA LEU A 862 -19.39 -1.57 6.71
C LEU A 862 -20.36 -1.18 5.61
N ASN A 863 -21.33 -0.34 5.91
CA ASN A 863 -22.33 0.10 4.95
C ASN A 863 -22.11 1.53 4.46
N GLY A 864 -21.26 2.28 5.13
CA GLY A 864 -21.14 3.71 4.97
C GLY A 864 -22.31 4.45 5.61
N CYS A 865 -22.06 5.68 6.04
CA CYS A 865 -23.03 6.59 6.63
C CYS A 865 -22.92 7.94 5.92
N ASP A 866 -24.00 8.43 5.35
CA ASP A 866 -24.05 9.72 4.68
C ASP A 866 -24.06 10.88 5.68
N THR A 867 -23.76 12.07 5.22
CA THR A 867 -23.72 13.31 6.00
C THR A 867 -25.12 13.72 6.52
N ASP A 868 -26.20 13.13 6.03
CA ASP A 868 -27.57 13.27 6.52
C ASP A 868 -27.99 12.17 7.52
N GLY A 869 -27.10 11.25 7.85
CA GLY A 869 -27.37 10.13 8.76
C GLY A 869 -27.96 8.88 8.08
N ARG A 870 -28.04 8.82 6.76
CA ARG A 870 -28.58 7.71 6.01
C ARG A 870 -27.52 6.62 5.81
N LEU A 871 -27.88 5.34 6.01
CA LEU A 871 -27.03 4.21 5.65
C LEU A 871 -27.04 3.99 4.13
N LEU A 872 -25.88 3.76 3.55
CA LEU A 872 -25.73 3.58 2.11
C LEU A 872 -25.85 2.10 1.67
N GLY A 873 -25.48 1.15 2.52
CA GLY A 873 -25.73 -0.30 2.37
C GLY A 873 -25.05 -0.97 1.17
N GLY A 874 -25.07 -2.29 1.15
CA GLY A 874 -24.79 -3.10 -0.06
C GLY A 874 -23.40 -2.98 -0.66
N LEU A 875 -22.37 -2.64 0.12
CA LEU A 875 -21.01 -2.44 -0.39
C LEU A 875 -20.34 -3.77 -0.73
N PRO A 876 -19.56 -3.85 -1.85
CA PRO A 876 -18.73 -5.00 -2.18
C PRO A 876 -17.52 -5.08 -1.23
N MET A 877 -16.72 -6.13 -1.37
CA MET A 877 -15.42 -6.20 -0.69
C MET A 877 -14.47 -5.12 -1.23
N THR A 878 -13.65 -4.56 -0.34
CA THR A 878 -12.68 -3.51 -0.68
C THR A 878 -11.57 -4.03 -1.60
N GLY A 879 -11.03 -3.15 -2.46
CA GLY A 879 -9.91 -3.44 -3.37
C GLY A 879 -10.29 -4.18 -4.66
N MET A 880 -11.51 -4.71 -4.78
CA MET A 880 -11.95 -5.57 -5.88
C MET A 880 -12.58 -4.79 -7.03
N SER A 881 -11.87 -4.70 -8.14
CA SER A 881 -12.45 -4.25 -9.41
C SER A 881 -13.27 -5.37 -10.04
N LYS A 882 -14.47 -5.06 -10.51
CA LYS A 882 -15.35 -6.04 -11.18
C LYS A 882 -14.72 -6.55 -12.49
N ASN A 883 -14.04 -5.68 -13.21
CA ASN A 883 -13.37 -6.01 -14.46
C ASN A 883 -11.93 -5.47 -14.47
N ALA A 884 -10.98 -6.26 -14.94
CA ALA A 884 -9.61 -5.84 -15.20
C ALA A 884 -9.08 -6.56 -16.43
N TYR A 885 -8.26 -5.91 -17.24
CA TYR A 885 -7.59 -6.53 -18.38
C TYR A 885 -6.23 -5.90 -18.66
N ASN A 886 -5.35 -6.70 -19.26
CA ASN A 886 -4.09 -6.28 -19.84
C ASN A 886 -4.03 -6.79 -21.27
N LEU A 887 -3.64 -5.92 -22.20
CA LEU A 887 -3.48 -6.26 -23.62
C LEU A 887 -2.09 -5.78 -24.06
N ALA A 888 -1.34 -6.62 -24.74
CA ALA A 888 -0.02 -6.28 -25.27
C ALA A 888 0.14 -6.73 -26.71
N LEU A 889 0.59 -5.83 -27.56
CA LEU A 889 1.15 -6.12 -28.87
C LEU A 889 2.66 -6.33 -28.70
N LEU A 890 3.15 -7.42 -29.19
CA LEU A 890 4.52 -7.88 -29.07
C LEU A 890 5.19 -7.90 -30.44
N TYR A 891 6.48 -7.62 -30.46
CA TYR A 891 7.32 -7.86 -31.65
C TYR A 891 8.68 -8.41 -31.17
N ASP A 892 9.13 -9.53 -31.72
CA ASP A 892 10.43 -10.10 -31.39
C ASP A 892 10.99 -10.79 -32.65
N ARG A 893 11.92 -10.10 -33.34
CA ARG A 893 12.60 -10.64 -34.50
C ARG A 893 13.94 -9.96 -34.76
N GLY A 894 14.96 -10.78 -34.99
CA GLY A 894 16.33 -10.32 -35.25
C GLY A 894 16.85 -9.48 -34.05
N PRO A 895 17.39 -8.27 -34.31
CA PRO A 895 17.90 -7.42 -33.21
C PRO A 895 16.83 -6.61 -32.50
N VAL A 896 15.57 -6.63 -32.97
CA VAL A 896 14.48 -5.76 -32.46
C VAL A 896 13.50 -6.57 -31.62
N SER A 897 13.24 -6.09 -30.42
CA SER A 897 12.12 -6.56 -29.61
C SER A 897 11.34 -5.35 -29.09
N ALA A 898 10.01 -5.43 -29.20
CA ALA A 898 9.13 -4.32 -28.78
C ALA A 898 7.88 -4.85 -28.09
N ARG A 899 7.35 -4.05 -27.17
CA ARG A 899 6.11 -4.30 -26.46
C ARG A 899 5.32 -3.01 -26.30
N LEU A 900 4.07 -3.00 -26.77
CA LEU A 900 3.08 -1.95 -26.48
C LEU A 900 1.97 -2.57 -25.64
N ALA A 901 1.79 -2.09 -24.41
CA ALA A 901 0.87 -2.71 -23.46
C ALA A 901 -0.11 -1.70 -22.88
N TYR A 902 -1.37 -2.10 -22.80
CA TYR A 902 -2.45 -1.33 -22.18
C TYR A 902 -3.04 -2.13 -21.02
N SER A 903 -2.95 -1.58 -19.82
CA SER A 903 -3.53 -2.14 -18.61
C SER A 903 -4.71 -1.30 -18.15
N TRP A 904 -5.83 -1.93 -17.79
CA TRP A 904 -7.03 -1.26 -17.35
C TRP A 904 -7.76 -2.03 -16.24
N ARG A 905 -8.35 -1.28 -15.31
CA ARG A 905 -9.26 -1.83 -14.27
C ARG A 905 -10.49 -0.94 -14.10
N SER A 906 -11.64 -1.55 -13.80
CA SER A 906 -12.87 -0.82 -13.48
C SER A 906 -12.82 -0.23 -12.07
N LYS A 907 -13.78 0.65 -11.76
CA LYS A 907 -13.95 1.21 -10.42
C LYS A 907 -14.04 0.12 -9.35
N TYR A 908 -13.60 0.44 -8.13
CA TYR A 908 -13.60 -0.45 -6.99
C TYR A 908 -13.79 0.32 -5.68
N LEU A 909 -14.39 -0.32 -4.68
CA LEU A 909 -14.48 0.25 -3.34
C LEU A 909 -13.11 0.25 -2.68
N GLN A 910 -12.62 1.41 -2.25
CA GLN A 910 -11.38 1.53 -1.48
C GLN A 910 -11.64 1.26 0.01
N ALA A 911 -12.54 1.99 0.60
CA ALA A 911 -13.00 1.85 1.99
C ALA A 911 -14.24 2.71 2.21
N ALA A 912 -14.98 2.49 3.30
CA ALA A 912 -15.75 3.55 3.93
C ALA A 912 -14.80 4.40 4.78
N ASN A 913 -15.09 5.68 4.95
CA ASN A 913 -14.30 6.64 5.78
C ASN A 913 -12.84 6.89 5.35
N ALA A 914 -12.48 6.65 4.10
CA ALA A 914 -11.12 6.91 3.62
C ALA A 914 -10.90 8.41 3.33
N TYR A 915 -9.68 8.88 3.59
CA TYR A 915 -9.19 10.19 3.15
C TYR A 915 -10.10 11.38 3.52
N GLY A 916 -10.44 11.52 4.78
CA GLY A 916 -11.24 12.65 5.28
C GLY A 916 -12.71 12.62 4.85
N THR A 917 -13.24 11.45 4.51
CA THR A 917 -14.67 11.22 4.27
C THR A 917 -15.42 10.74 5.52
N ALA A 918 -14.78 10.82 6.70
CA ALA A 918 -15.37 10.54 8.01
C ALA A 918 -15.20 11.77 8.91
N ASN A 919 -16.30 12.25 9.49
CA ASN A 919 -16.28 13.39 10.42
C ASN A 919 -17.59 13.42 11.23
N GLY A 920 -17.66 14.28 12.23
CA GLY A 920 -18.81 14.47 13.12
C GLY A 920 -19.68 15.69 12.80
N ASP A 921 -19.49 16.36 11.66
CA ASP A 921 -20.16 17.61 11.30
C ASP A 921 -21.43 17.47 10.43
N GLY A 922 -21.90 16.25 10.25
CA GLY A 922 -23.14 16.00 9.49
C GLY A 922 -24.40 16.53 10.18
N ILE A 923 -25.48 16.67 9.43
CA ILE A 923 -26.80 17.16 9.86
C ILE A 923 -27.79 16.01 9.85
N ASP A 924 -28.34 15.66 11.00
CA ASP A 924 -29.28 14.54 11.12
C ASP A 924 -30.59 14.81 10.40
N ARG A 925 -30.93 13.97 9.45
CA ARG A 925 -32.19 13.99 8.69
C ARG A 925 -33.05 12.77 8.98
N ASN A 926 -32.71 11.94 9.94
CA ASN A 926 -33.54 10.85 10.39
C ASN A 926 -34.77 11.40 11.13
N PRO A 927 -36.02 11.24 10.58
CA PRO A 927 -37.24 11.80 11.19
C PRO A 927 -37.53 11.24 12.59
N ASP A 928 -37.01 10.05 12.90
CA ASP A 928 -37.20 9.39 14.20
C ASP A 928 -36.11 9.76 15.23
N SER A 929 -35.13 10.57 14.84
CA SER A 929 -34.05 10.97 15.72
C SER A 929 -34.43 12.21 16.56
N PRO A 930 -34.07 12.24 17.86
CA PRO A 930 -34.24 13.43 18.68
C PRO A 930 -33.36 14.61 18.20
N ASN A 931 -32.38 14.34 17.37
CA ASN A 931 -31.46 15.33 16.81
C ASN A 931 -31.82 15.76 15.39
N PHE A 932 -33.06 15.47 14.93
CA PHE A 932 -33.51 15.86 13.58
C PHE A 932 -33.25 17.33 13.28
N GLY A 933 -32.55 17.60 12.17
CA GLY A 933 -32.19 18.96 11.73
C GLY A 933 -31.00 19.57 12.47
N GLN A 934 -30.45 18.93 13.49
CA GLN A 934 -29.30 19.45 14.23
C GLN A 934 -27.99 19.18 13.50
N GLY A 935 -27.11 20.16 13.49
CA GLY A 935 -25.74 19.99 13.02
C GLY A 935 -24.84 19.37 14.08
N TYR A 936 -23.71 18.84 13.67
CA TYR A 936 -22.76 18.07 14.50
C TYR A 936 -23.38 16.85 15.18
N SER A 937 -24.42 16.30 14.59
CA SER A 937 -25.19 15.19 15.15
C SER A 937 -25.02 13.88 14.39
N VAL A 938 -24.29 13.90 13.27
CA VAL A 938 -24.00 12.72 12.45
C VAL A 938 -22.49 12.52 12.34
N ASN A 939 -22.02 11.40 12.84
CA ASN A 939 -20.67 10.89 12.54
C ASN A 939 -20.74 10.10 11.23
N TYR A 940 -20.65 10.81 10.10
CA TYR A 940 -20.69 10.16 8.80
C TYR A 940 -19.40 9.42 8.47
N ALA A 941 -19.49 8.47 7.53
CA ALA A 941 -18.37 7.73 6.97
C ALA A 941 -18.72 7.33 5.54
N LEU A 942 -18.22 8.09 4.55
CA LEU A 942 -18.59 7.88 3.17
C LEU A 942 -17.74 6.78 2.51
N PRO A 943 -18.39 5.88 1.74
CA PRO A 943 -17.65 4.97 0.87
C PRO A 943 -16.87 5.75 -0.19
N THR A 944 -15.56 5.51 -0.24
CA THR A 944 -14.67 6.06 -1.25
C THR A 944 -14.35 5.00 -2.28
N TRP A 945 -14.55 5.34 -3.55
CA TRP A 945 -14.34 4.48 -4.69
C TRP A 945 -13.16 4.97 -5.53
N GLY A 946 -12.22 4.10 -5.83
CA GLY A 946 -11.25 4.32 -6.89
C GLY A 946 -11.96 4.24 -8.24
N GLY A 947 -11.75 5.22 -9.10
CA GLY A 947 -12.28 5.26 -10.45
C GLY A 947 -11.67 4.19 -11.36
N SER A 948 -12.23 4.01 -12.54
CA SER A 948 -11.57 3.22 -13.57
C SER A 948 -10.26 3.91 -13.99
N TYR A 949 -9.22 3.11 -14.19
CA TYR A 949 -7.90 3.60 -14.56
C TYR A 949 -7.27 2.71 -15.62
N GLY A 950 -6.69 3.35 -16.64
CA GLY A 950 -5.98 2.65 -17.71
C GLY A 950 -4.71 3.39 -18.12
N GLN A 951 -3.67 2.64 -18.42
CA GLN A 951 -2.32 3.12 -18.73
C GLN A 951 -1.76 2.38 -19.94
N LEU A 952 -1.15 3.14 -20.89
CA LEU A 952 -0.41 2.61 -22.04
C LEU A 952 1.09 2.75 -21.78
N ASP A 953 1.81 1.66 -21.97
CA ASP A 953 3.26 1.58 -21.82
C ASP A 953 3.90 1.02 -23.09
N LEU A 954 5.09 1.51 -23.43
CA LEU A 954 5.89 1.09 -24.59
C LEU A 954 7.30 0.71 -24.13
N GLY A 955 7.80 -0.41 -24.61
CA GLY A 955 9.22 -0.79 -24.54
C GLY A 955 9.73 -1.13 -25.93
N LEU A 956 10.88 -0.59 -26.30
CA LEU A 956 11.60 -0.90 -27.53
C LEU A 956 13.05 -1.22 -27.17
N HIS A 957 13.49 -2.42 -27.54
CA HIS A 957 14.85 -2.92 -27.32
C HIS A 957 15.53 -3.21 -28.66
N TYR A 958 16.79 -2.83 -28.76
CA TYR A 958 17.61 -3.08 -29.94
C TYR A 958 18.95 -3.70 -29.56
N LYS A 959 19.23 -4.89 -30.09
CA LYS A 959 20.49 -5.60 -29.91
C LYS A 959 21.53 -5.07 -30.89
N VAL A 960 22.43 -4.20 -30.39
CA VAL A 960 23.44 -3.53 -31.21
C VAL A 960 24.53 -4.53 -31.63
N THR A 961 24.95 -5.38 -30.69
CA THR A 961 25.85 -6.52 -30.90
C THR A 961 25.34 -7.69 -30.07
N ASP A 962 25.99 -8.85 -30.12
CA ASP A 962 25.63 -9.99 -29.26
C ASP A 962 25.78 -9.68 -27.77
N ASN A 963 26.60 -8.72 -27.42
CA ASN A 963 26.90 -8.32 -26.04
C ASN A 963 26.25 -7.00 -25.61
N LEU A 964 25.93 -6.11 -26.55
CA LEU A 964 25.40 -4.77 -26.25
C LEU A 964 23.97 -4.62 -26.76
N SER A 965 23.08 -4.24 -25.86
CA SER A 965 21.70 -3.84 -26.18
C SER A 965 21.39 -2.45 -25.67
N VAL A 966 20.49 -1.75 -26.34
CA VAL A 966 19.93 -0.46 -25.92
C VAL A 966 18.42 -0.56 -25.89
N ALA A 967 17.79 0.20 -24.98
CA ALA A 967 16.34 0.23 -24.86
C ALA A 967 15.82 1.65 -24.64
N ILE A 968 14.60 1.88 -25.14
CA ILE A 968 13.81 3.09 -24.86
C ILE A 968 12.46 2.62 -24.36
N GLU A 969 12.04 3.17 -23.23
CA GLU A 969 10.76 2.83 -22.61
C GLU A 969 9.96 4.10 -22.32
N GLY A 970 8.65 4.01 -22.50
CA GLY A 970 7.69 5.06 -22.13
C GLY A 970 6.58 4.48 -21.27
N GLN A 971 6.29 5.10 -20.15
CA GLN A 971 5.24 4.68 -19.24
C GLN A 971 4.18 5.77 -19.12
N ASN A 972 2.92 5.35 -18.98
CA ASN A 972 1.75 6.23 -18.93
C ASN A 972 1.63 7.15 -20.17
N LEU A 973 1.84 6.60 -21.38
CA LEU A 973 1.79 7.37 -22.63
C LEU A 973 0.40 7.97 -22.90
N THR A 974 -0.66 7.40 -22.33
CA THR A 974 -2.03 7.94 -22.37
C THR A 974 -2.23 9.15 -21.48
N ASP A 975 -1.22 9.49 -20.66
CA ASP A 975 -1.29 10.65 -19.76
C ASP A 975 -2.50 10.57 -18.82
N ALA A 976 -2.72 9.39 -18.26
CA ALA A 976 -3.94 9.02 -17.54
C ALA A 976 -4.11 9.80 -16.23
N LEU A 977 -5.36 10.18 -15.97
CA LEU A 977 -5.81 10.82 -14.73
C LEU A 977 -6.44 9.75 -13.82
N TYR A 978 -5.99 9.67 -12.57
CA TYR A 978 -6.60 8.82 -11.57
C TYR A 978 -7.64 9.61 -10.77
N LYS A 979 -8.87 9.07 -10.68
CA LYS A 979 -9.99 9.70 -9.98
C LYS A 979 -10.45 8.87 -8.80
N GLN A 980 -10.99 9.55 -7.80
CA GLN A 980 -11.73 8.93 -6.71
C GLN A 980 -13.11 9.56 -6.59
N TYR A 981 -14.06 8.76 -6.13
CA TYR A 981 -15.45 9.19 -5.93
C TYR A 981 -15.88 8.91 -4.49
N MET A 982 -16.69 9.78 -3.92
CA MET A 982 -17.42 9.53 -2.69
C MET A 982 -18.86 9.19 -3.02
N GLN A 983 -19.41 8.20 -2.33
CA GLN A 983 -20.80 7.79 -2.47
C GLN A 983 -21.63 8.48 -1.39
N GLN A 984 -22.65 9.21 -1.82
CA GLN A 984 -23.65 9.86 -0.96
C GLN A 984 -25.06 9.55 -1.46
N GLY A 985 -26.11 9.90 -0.71
CA GLY A 985 -27.50 9.76 -1.11
C GLY A 985 -27.87 10.52 -2.40
N ILE A 986 -27.09 11.54 -2.74
CA ILE A 986 -27.13 12.31 -3.98
C ILE A 986 -26.32 11.71 -5.13
N GLY A 987 -25.90 10.44 -5.00
CA GLY A 987 -25.13 9.73 -6.02
C GLY A 987 -23.62 9.73 -5.81
N MET A 988 -22.92 9.29 -6.84
CA MET A 988 -21.45 9.25 -6.87
C MET A 988 -20.92 10.65 -7.23
N LYS A 989 -20.20 11.27 -6.32
CA LYS A 989 -19.57 12.58 -6.55
C LYS A 989 -18.06 12.43 -6.65
N GLU A 990 -17.43 13.18 -7.55
CA GLU A 990 -15.97 13.19 -7.64
C GLU A 990 -15.39 13.72 -6.33
N ARG A 991 -14.54 12.90 -5.69
CA ARG A 991 -13.87 13.24 -4.44
C ARG A 991 -12.50 13.81 -4.70
N SER A 992 -11.75 13.16 -5.58
CA SER A 992 -10.35 13.51 -5.84
C SER A 992 -9.95 13.17 -7.27
N ALA A 993 -8.99 13.93 -7.78
CA ALA A 993 -8.27 13.64 -9.01
C ALA A 993 -6.78 13.75 -8.76
N PHE A 994 -5.98 12.86 -9.40
CA PHE A 994 -4.52 12.84 -9.29
C PHE A 994 -3.87 12.68 -10.65
N TYR A 995 -2.74 13.34 -10.82
CA TYR A 995 -1.97 13.35 -12.04
C TYR A 995 -0.47 13.18 -11.74
N ALA A 996 0.18 12.22 -12.39
CA ALA A 996 1.61 11.95 -12.19
C ALA A 996 2.47 12.16 -13.45
N GLY A 997 1.85 12.38 -14.62
CA GLY A 997 2.55 12.58 -15.90
C GLY A 997 3.19 11.31 -16.46
N ARG A 998 3.87 11.48 -17.60
CA ARG A 998 4.59 10.42 -18.32
C ARG A 998 5.99 10.24 -17.77
N ARG A 999 6.54 9.04 -17.99
CA ARG A 999 7.95 8.73 -17.72
C ARG A 999 8.63 8.13 -18.93
N TYR A 1000 9.87 8.51 -19.19
CA TYR A 1000 10.68 8.03 -20.30
C TYR A 1000 12.01 7.52 -19.78
N THR A 1001 12.43 6.34 -20.22
CA THR A 1001 13.71 5.73 -19.83
C THR A 1001 14.54 5.39 -21.05
N VAL A 1002 15.82 5.64 -20.96
CA VAL A 1002 16.83 5.14 -21.91
C VAL A 1002 17.77 4.24 -21.13
N GLN A 1003 18.10 3.09 -21.71
CA GLN A 1003 18.96 2.08 -21.10
C GLN A 1003 20.03 1.60 -22.09
N ALA A 1004 21.23 1.34 -21.59
CA ALA A 1004 22.26 0.57 -22.25
C ALA A 1004 22.67 -0.60 -21.35
N ARG A 1005 22.82 -1.78 -21.95
CA ARG A 1005 23.19 -3.01 -21.26
C ARG A 1005 24.28 -3.77 -22.02
N TYR A 1006 25.30 -4.20 -21.29
CA TYR A 1006 26.39 -5.03 -21.78
C TYR A 1006 26.40 -6.36 -21.04
N SER A 1007 26.37 -7.48 -21.76
CA SER A 1007 26.42 -8.85 -21.20
C SER A 1007 27.54 -9.66 -21.85
N PHE A 1008 28.25 -10.49 -21.10
CA PHE A 1008 29.42 -11.24 -21.53
C PHE A 1008 29.51 -12.62 -20.87
#